data_65a0880aa676a06d13e8d0f9dc8e41f8
#
_entry.id   65a0880aa676a06d13e8d0f9dc8e41f8
#
_cell.length_a   1.000
_cell.length_b   1.000
_cell.length_c   1.000
_cell.angle_alpha   90.00
_cell.angle_beta   90.00
_cell.angle_gamma   90.00
#
_symmetry.space_group_name_H-M   'P 1'
#
loop_
_entity.id
_entity.type
_entity.pdbx_description
1 polymer ?
#
loop_
_entity_poly.entity_id
_entity_poly.type
_entity_poly.pdbx_seq_one_letter_code
_entity_poly.pdbx_strand_id
1 'polypeptide(L)'
;MVENMSPARDTVAFFNHMELHDRPRSFAGLSPTLGQLLKRVGDVRREANGEGNETPLHQVVDMNGASLEPRSLPFMLSFNHLTYSVKVRRKISFSSVFHHRSNRLGGSPADETVVGDSLFTKTKTLLNNISGEAREGEIMAVLGASGSGKSTLIDALANRIAKGSLKGTVTLNGEVLESRLLKVISAYVMQDDLLFPMLTVEETLMFSAEFRLPRTLSKSKKKLRVQALIDQLGLRNAAKTVIGDEGHRGVSGGERRRVSIGIDIIHDPIILFLDEPTSGLDSTSAFMVVKVLQRIAQSGSIVVMSVHQPSYRILGLLDRLLFLSRGQTVYSGSPANLPQYFAEFGHPIPENENRTEFALDRIRELEGSSGGTKSLVEFHKSWQSMKNIPKSETDHQNMSLKEAISASVSRGKLVSGATNNDASSNSMVPTFANPFWIEMAVLSKRSILNSRRMPELFGIRLGAVLVTGFILATMFWQLDNSPKGVQERLGFFAFAMSTTFYTCADALPVFLQERYIFMRETAYNAYRRSSYVLSHSLVALPALIFLSLAFAATTFWAVGLDGGIAGFLFYFLIIFAAFWAGSSFVTFLSGVVPHVMLGYTIVVAILAYFLLFSGFFITRDRIPGYWIWFHYLSLVKYPYEAVLQNEFENPTKCFVRGVQIFDNTPLGMVPATMKLKLLENLSKTLGMTITRSTCLTTGSDILQQQGVMDLSKWNCLLVTVAWGFLFRILFYFSLLIGSKNKRR
;
A
#
# COMPACT_ATOMS: atom_id res chain seq x y z
N MET A 1 41.92 12.89 39.26
CA MET A 1 42.97 11.90 39.04
C MET A 1 42.82 11.53 37.53
N VAL A 2 43.41 12.29 36.57
CA VAL A 2 44.83 12.21 36.20
C VAL A 2 45.17 10.76 35.83
N GLU A 3 45.44 10.37 34.60
CA GLU A 3 46.41 10.76 33.59
C GLU A 3 46.12 9.97 32.32
N ASN A 4 46.10 10.58 31.12
CA ASN A 4 47.16 10.63 30.14
C ASN A 4 47.60 9.28 29.56
N MET A 5 47.36 9.09 28.24
CA MET A 5 48.45 9.02 27.25
C MET A 5 47.90 8.77 25.82
N SER A 6 48.10 9.74 24.97
CA SER A 6 48.37 9.62 23.54
C SER A 6 49.86 9.28 23.38
N PRO A 7 50.44 8.78 22.28
CA PRO A 7 50.18 9.18 20.90
C PRO A 7 50.42 8.12 19.80
N ALA A 8 50.05 8.54 18.59
CA ALA A 8 50.88 8.57 17.39
C ALA A 8 50.78 7.47 16.34
N ARG A 9 50.44 7.99 15.19
CA ARG A 9 51.22 7.96 13.92
C ARG A 9 51.24 6.69 13.10
N ASP A 10 50.98 7.01 11.84
CA ASP A 10 51.41 6.36 10.63
C ASP A 10 50.40 5.40 9.95
N THR A 11 49.63 6.00 9.07
CA THR A 11 49.53 5.49 7.67
C THR A 11 48.85 6.54 6.77
N VAL A 12 49.61 7.57 6.44
CA VAL A 12 49.42 8.32 5.20
C VAL A 12 50.51 7.78 4.23
N ALA A 13 50.07 7.05 3.23
CA ALA A 13 50.79 6.86 1.95
C ALA A 13 50.20 5.63 1.26
N PHE A 14 49.26 5.84 0.32
CA PHE A 14 49.08 5.02 -0.88
C PHE A 14 47.97 5.65 -1.76
N PHE A 15 48.22 6.86 -2.21
CA PHE A 15 47.50 7.43 -3.36
C PHE A 15 48.40 8.45 -4.04
N ASN A 16 49.38 7.95 -4.79
CA ASN A 16 49.97 8.70 -5.90
C ASN A 16 50.49 7.69 -6.90
N HIS A 17 50.25 8.00 -8.15
CA HIS A 17 50.64 7.34 -9.41
C HIS A 17 49.59 6.43 -10.05
N MET A 18 48.75 7.06 -10.84
CA MET A 18 48.36 6.54 -12.14
C MET A 18 48.22 7.72 -13.11
N GLU A 19 49.24 7.85 -13.92
CA GLU A 19 49.40 8.85 -14.96
C GLU A 19 48.27 8.74 -16.01
N LEU A 20 47.78 9.90 -16.41
CA LEU A 20 46.96 10.11 -17.60
C LEU A 20 47.79 9.84 -18.85
N HIS A 21 47.50 8.74 -19.53
CA HIS A 21 47.88 8.59 -20.95
C HIS A 21 46.68 9.02 -21.81
N ASP A 22 46.87 10.14 -22.48
CA ASP A 22 46.06 10.60 -23.59
C ASP A 22 45.95 9.54 -24.68
N ARG A 23 44.72 9.12 -25.03
CA ARG A 23 44.40 8.54 -26.33
C ARG A 23 43.12 9.18 -26.89
N PRO A 24 43.05 9.32 -28.22
CA PRO A 24 42.15 10.26 -28.88
C PRO A 24 40.70 9.82 -28.85
N ARG A 25 39.81 10.83 -28.82
CA ARG A 25 38.36 10.70 -28.95
C ARG A 25 37.97 9.94 -30.20
N SER A 26 37.36 8.77 -30.03
CA SER A 26 36.60 8.11 -31.09
C SER A 26 35.26 7.63 -30.51
N PHE A 27 34.17 8.15 -31.08
CA PHE A 27 32.80 7.68 -31.08
C PHE A 27 32.11 7.43 -29.71
N ALA A 28 31.23 8.33 -29.37
CA ALA A 28 30.16 8.14 -28.41
C ALA A 28 29.24 6.97 -28.84
N GLY A 29 29.60 5.75 -28.47
CA GLY A 29 28.72 4.59 -28.55
C GLY A 29 27.62 4.71 -27.50
N LEU A 30 26.37 4.66 -27.93
CA LEU A 30 25.21 4.51 -27.08
C LEU A 30 25.44 3.39 -26.06
N SER A 31 25.26 3.65 -24.80
CA SER A 31 25.33 2.62 -23.76
C SER A 31 24.33 1.49 -24.09
N PRO A 32 24.75 0.22 -24.10
CA PRO A 32 23.90 -0.89 -24.50
C PRO A 32 22.70 -0.98 -23.55
N THR A 33 21.53 -1.27 -24.11
CA THR A 33 20.34 -1.55 -23.28
C THR A 33 20.60 -2.79 -22.43
N LEU A 34 19.93 -2.88 -21.29
CA LEU A 34 20.09 -4.02 -20.39
C LEU A 34 19.71 -5.35 -21.06
N GLY A 35 18.81 -5.34 -22.05
CA GLY A 35 18.51 -6.50 -22.91
C GLY A 35 19.69 -6.93 -23.76
N GLN A 36 20.48 -5.99 -24.29
CA GLN A 36 21.70 -6.27 -25.02
C GLN A 36 22.84 -6.81 -24.14
N LEU A 37 22.92 -6.30 -22.88
CA LEU A 37 23.86 -6.84 -21.88
C LEU A 37 23.49 -8.26 -21.46
N LEU A 38 22.20 -8.56 -21.28
CA LEU A 38 21.73 -9.92 -20.98
C LEU A 38 22.00 -10.89 -22.13
N LYS A 39 21.92 -10.44 -23.39
CA LYS A 39 22.26 -11.22 -24.56
C LYS A 39 23.76 -11.54 -24.58
N ARG A 40 24.63 -10.54 -24.37
CA ARG A 40 26.09 -10.72 -24.27
C ARG A 40 26.47 -11.66 -23.12
N VAL A 41 25.91 -11.52 -21.95
CA VAL A 41 26.15 -12.42 -20.79
C VAL A 41 25.70 -13.86 -21.10
N GLY A 42 24.61 -14.03 -21.83
CA GLY A 42 24.15 -15.33 -22.31
C GLY A 42 25.13 -15.98 -23.31
N ASP A 43 25.70 -15.20 -24.21
CA ASP A 43 26.61 -15.64 -25.22
C ASP A 43 27.99 -16.00 -24.62
N VAL A 44 28.53 -15.17 -23.73
CA VAL A 44 29.82 -15.45 -23.02
C VAL A 44 29.69 -16.71 -22.11
N ARG A 45 28.53 -17.00 -21.57
CA ARG A 45 28.32 -18.20 -20.74
C ARG A 45 28.14 -19.47 -21.58
N ARG A 46 27.74 -19.35 -22.86
CA ARG A 46 27.75 -20.46 -23.84
C ARG A 46 29.15 -20.82 -24.29
N GLU A 47 30.02 -19.81 -24.47
CA GLU A 47 31.42 -20.03 -24.80
C GLU A 47 32.24 -20.63 -23.63
N ALA A 48 31.86 -20.32 -22.37
CA ALA A 48 32.52 -20.84 -21.17
C ALA A 48 32.14 -22.28 -20.80
N ASN A 49 30.98 -22.78 -21.27
CA ASN A 49 30.47 -24.13 -20.95
C ASN A 49 30.71 -25.15 -22.07
N GLY A 50 31.75 -25.06 -22.85
CA GLY A 50 32.29 -26.02 -23.80
C GLY A 50 31.48 -27.30 -24.07
N GLU A 51 30.24 -27.20 -24.55
CA GLU A 51 29.52 -28.35 -25.07
C GLU A 51 29.43 -28.27 -26.56
N GLY A 52 30.36 -28.99 -27.19
CA GLY A 52 30.27 -29.33 -28.59
C GLY A 52 29.10 -30.25 -28.84
N ASN A 53 28.20 -29.84 -29.72
CA ASN A 53 27.49 -30.76 -30.60
C ASN A 53 27.05 -30.03 -31.85
N GLU A 54 27.50 -30.62 -32.96
CA GLU A 54 27.24 -30.21 -34.32
C GLU A 54 25.78 -30.25 -34.67
N THR A 55 25.30 -29.17 -35.29
CA THR A 55 24.18 -29.25 -36.24
C THR A 55 24.24 -28.09 -37.25
N PRO A 56 23.64 -28.22 -38.44
CA PRO A 56 24.26 -27.84 -39.68
C PRO A 56 24.06 -26.40 -40.14
N LEU A 57 25.04 -25.95 -40.88
CA LEU A 57 25.08 -24.84 -41.84
C LEU A 57 23.77 -24.10 -42.07
N HIS A 58 23.67 -22.89 -41.53
CA HIS A 58 23.00 -21.83 -42.26
C HIS A 58 24.05 -21.02 -43.03
N GLN A 59 23.97 -21.12 -44.34
CA GLN A 59 24.73 -20.31 -45.30
C GLN A 59 24.58 -18.82 -44.94
N VAL A 60 25.70 -18.21 -44.59
CA VAL A 60 25.82 -16.75 -44.62
C VAL A 60 25.89 -16.37 -46.11
N VAL A 61 24.78 -15.89 -46.61
CA VAL A 61 24.79 -15.18 -47.90
C VAL A 61 25.28 -13.78 -47.61
N ASP A 62 26.55 -13.53 -47.98
CA ASP A 62 27.09 -12.18 -48.10
C ASP A 62 26.31 -11.43 -49.17
N MET A 63 25.31 -10.69 -48.76
CA MET A 63 24.72 -9.62 -49.58
C MET A 63 25.32 -8.31 -49.13
N ASN A 64 26.30 -7.82 -49.86
CA ASN A 64 26.65 -6.42 -49.88
C ASN A 64 25.47 -5.59 -50.35
N GLY A 65 24.59 -5.28 -49.45
CA GLY A 65 23.49 -4.35 -49.57
C GLY A 65 23.44 -3.58 -48.27
N ALA A 66 23.68 -2.28 -48.34
CA ALA A 66 23.52 -1.37 -47.23
C ALA A 66 22.15 -1.63 -46.55
N SER A 67 22.14 -2.44 -45.50
CA SER A 67 20.98 -2.55 -44.60
C SER A 67 20.89 -1.21 -43.90
N LEU A 68 19.98 -0.37 -44.37
CA LEU A 68 19.40 0.72 -43.64
C LEU A 68 18.80 0.10 -42.36
N GLU A 69 19.61 0.08 -41.27
CA GLU A 69 19.02 -0.11 -39.95
C GLU A 69 17.85 0.88 -39.86
N PRO A 70 16.63 0.45 -39.52
CA PRO A 70 15.53 1.37 -39.40
C PRO A 70 15.93 2.38 -38.34
N ARG A 71 16.24 3.62 -38.74
CA ARG A 71 16.46 4.76 -37.84
C ARG A 71 15.20 4.90 -37.00
N SER A 72 15.19 4.30 -35.83
CA SER A 72 14.08 4.44 -34.90
C SER A 72 13.97 5.89 -34.49
N LEU A 73 12.87 6.50 -34.79
CA LEU A 73 12.55 7.84 -34.29
C LEU A 73 12.58 7.81 -32.76
N PRO A 74 13.32 8.73 -32.12
CA PRO A 74 13.34 8.81 -30.67
C PRO A 74 11.93 9.15 -30.14
N PHE A 75 11.57 8.63 -28.98
CA PHE A 75 10.31 8.98 -28.33
C PHE A 75 10.32 10.45 -27.88
N MET A 76 9.22 11.16 -28.17
CA MET A 76 9.01 12.53 -27.75
C MET A 76 7.66 12.65 -27.03
N LEU A 77 7.72 12.93 -25.72
CA LEU A 77 6.55 13.28 -24.90
C LEU A 77 6.28 14.77 -25.06
N SER A 78 5.11 15.13 -25.58
CA SER A 78 4.67 16.52 -25.72
C SER A 78 3.40 16.75 -24.90
N PHE A 79 3.31 17.92 -24.28
CA PHE A 79 2.12 18.32 -23.54
C PHE A 79 1.78 19.78 -23.87
N ASN A 80 0.49 20.00 -24.18
CA ASN A 80 0.02 21.28 -24.68
C ASN A 80 -1.16 21.80 -23.88
N HIS A 81 -1.07 23.08 -23.48
CA HIS A 81 -2.15 23.84 -22.82
C HIS A 81 -2.70 23.18 -21.56
N LEU A 82 -1.86 22.51 -20.76
CA LEU A 82 -2.30 21.82 -19.55
C LEU A 82 -2.81 22.82 -18.52
N THR A 83 -4.09 22.69 -18.16
CA THR A 83 -4.75 23.52 -17.15
C THR A 83 -5.49 22.61 -16.16
N TYR A 84 -5.23 22.82 -14.87
CA TYR A 84 -5.83 22.03 -13.79
C TYR A 84 -6.38 22.94 -12.70
N SER A 85 -7.67 22.78 -12.38
CA SER A 85 -8.37 23.55 -11.36
C SER A 85 -9.09 22.63 -10.36
N VAL A 86 -8.99 22.96 -9.08
CA VAL A 86 -9.60 22.22 -7.97
C VAL A 86 -10.69 23.05 -7.30
N LYS A 87 -11.83 22.43 -7.03
CA LYS A 87 -12.91 23.03 -6.22
C LYS A 87 -12.55 22.90 -4.73
N VAL A 88 -12.26 24.01 -4.08
CA VAL A 88 -11.97 24.07 -2.64
C VAL A 88 -13.22 24.53 -1.89
N ARG A 89 -13.69 23.75 -0.92
CA ARG A 89 -14.80 24.15 -0.04
C ARG A 89 -14.37 25.35 0.81
N ARG A 90 -15.15 26.43 0.78
CA ARG A 90 -14.96 27.55 1.70
C ARG A 90 -15.29 27.11 3.13
N LYS A 91 -14.39 27.35 4.07
CA LYS A 91 -14.75 27.34 5.50
C LYS A 91 -15.65 28.54 5.75
N ILE A 92 -16.94 28.32 5.88
CA ILE A 92 -17.90 29.36 6.22
C ILE A 92 -17.84 29.52 7.73
N SER A 93 -17.47 30.69 8.20
CA SER A 93 -17.68 31.08 9.60
C SER A 93 -19.19 31.26 9.82
N PHE A 94 -19.73 30.69 10.87
CA PHE A 94 -21.17 30.78 11.21
C PHE A 94 -21.68 32.23 11.27
N SER A 95 -20.83 33.20 11.56
CA SER A 95 -21.18 34.63 11.59
C SER A 95 -21.50 35.23 10.21
N SER A 96 -20.97 34.71 9.11
CA SER A 96 -21.21 35.24 7.77
C SER A 96 -22.56 34.80 7.16
N VAL A 97 -23.14 33.72 7.68
CA VAL A 97 -24.45 33.22 7.20
C VAL A 97 -25.58 34.10 7.69
N PHE A 98 -25.48 34.71 8.88
CA PHE A 98 -26.50 35.58 9.44
C PHE A 98 -26.49 36.99 8.84
N HIS A 99 -25.35 37.52 8.40
CA HIS A 99 -25.30 38.86 7.79
C HIS A 99 -25.83 38.92 6.35
N HIS A 100 -25.83 37.80 5.60
CA HIS A 100 -26.34 37.77 4.24
C HIS A 100 -27.90 37.64 4.17
N ARG A 101 -28.54 37.23 5.24
CA ARG A 101 -30.02 37.08 5.29
C ARG A 101 -30.72 38.40 5.55
N SER A 102 -30.03 39.42 6.04
CA SER A 102 -30.60 40.73 6.38
C SER A 102 -30.73 41.70 5.18
N ASN A 103 -30.08 41.45 4.08
CA ASN A 103 -30.06 42.40 2.92
C ASN A 103 -30.84 41.93 1.67
N ARG A 104 -31.73 40.93 1.82
CA ARG A 104 -32.60 40.48 0.71
C ARG A 104 -34.05 40.57 1.08
N LEU A 105 -34.59 41.80 1.12
CA LEU A 105 -36.00 42.12 0.99
C LEU A 105 -36.12 43.08 -0.19
N GLY A 106 -36.32 42.55 -1.39
CA GLY A 106 -36.62 43.33 -2.59
C GLY A 106 -35.91 42.86 -3.85
N GLY A 107 -36.51 41.91 -4.58
CA GLY A 107 -36.03 41.53 -5.93
C GLY A 107 -36.66 40.22 -6.43
N SER A 108 -37.29 40.31 -7.60
CA SER A 108 -38.09 39.31 -8.34
C SER A 108 -37.49 37.89 -8.45
N PRO A 109 -38.37 36.86 -8.59
CA PRO A 109 -37.95 35.46 -8.73
C PRO A 109 -37.75 35.06 -10.21
N ALA A 110 -36.52 35.10 -10.66
CA ALA A 110 -36.09 34.40 -11.88
C ALA A 110 -34.57 34.20 -11.80
N ASP A 111 -34.10 33.00 -11.54
CA ASP A 111 -32.74 32.43 -11.59
C ASP A 111 -32.30 31.73 -10.29
N GLU A 112 -33.07 30.77 -9.77
CA GLU A 112 -32.74 30.12 -8.52
C GLU A 112 -31.87 28.85 -8.64
N THR A 113 -31.52 28.35 -9.81
CA THR A 113 -30.85 27.04 -9.96
C THR A 113 -29.32 27.08 -10.16
N VAL A 114 -28.71 28.24 -10.43
CA VAL A 114 -27.26 28.36 -10.70
C VAL A 114 -26.46 28.99 -9.54
N VAL A 115 -27.12 29.65 -8.61
CA VAL A 115 -26.44 30.44 -7.54
C VAL A 115 -26.05 29.62 -6.31
N GLY A 116 -26.63 28.44 -6.11
CA GLY A 116 -26.39 27.61 -4.90
C GLY A 116 -24.98 27.04 -4.80
N ASP A 117 -24.37 26.63 -5.90
CA ASP A 117 -23.09 25.91 -5.91
C ASP A 117 -21.87 26.85 -5.84
N SER A 118 -22.01 28.11 -6.25
CA SER A 118 -20.93 29.10 -6.23
C SER A 118 -20.62 29.71 -4.85
N LEU A 119 -21.60 29.67 -3.91
CA LEU A 119 -21.41 30.22 -2.57
C LEU A 119 -20.52 29.34 -1.67
N PHE A 120 -20.46 28.02 -1.90
CA PHE A 120 -19.77 27.05 -1.06
C PHE A 120 -18.44 26.56 -1.61
N THR A 121 -18.13 26.82 -2.88
CA THR A 121 -16.93 26.33 -3.55
C THR A 121 -16.17 27.46 -4.25
N LYS A 122 -14.86 27.58 -3.96
CA LYS A 122 -13.92 28.44 -4.70
C LYS A 122 -13.07 27.54 -5.60
N THR A 123 -13.04 27.82 -6.90
CA THR A 123 -12.09 27.16 -7.81
C THR A 123 -10.71 27.77 -7.65
N LYS A 124 -9.70 26.93 -7.38
CA LYS A 124 -8.28 27.31 -7.35
C LYS A 124 -7.59 26.63 -8.53
N THR A 125 -7.06 27.42 -9.46
CA THR A 125 -6.25 26.93 -10.57
C THR A 125 -4.84 26.63 -10.05
N LEU A 126 -4.38 25.39 -10.23
CA LEU A 126 -3.07 24.91 -9.81
C LEU A 126 -2.07 24.86 -10.96
N LEU A 127 -2.53 24.59 -12.19
CA LEU A 127 -1.77 24.67 -13.43
C LEU A 127 -2.55 25.52 -14.43
N ASN A 128 -1.87 26.43 -15.11
CA ASN A 128 -2.51 27.35 -16.05
C ASN A 128 -1.71 27.41 -17.34
N ASN A 129 -2.24 26.76 -18.39
CA ASN A 129 -1.71 26.83 -19.75
C ASN A 129 -0.22 26.43 -19.86
N ILE A 130 0.14 25.27 -19.33
CA ILE A 130 1.52 24.76 -19.37
C ILE A 130 1.72 23.92 -20.63
N SER A 131 2.77 24.23 -21.39
CA SER A 131 3.20 23.46 -22.57
C SER A 131 4.68 23.14 -22.47
N GLY A 132 5.10 22.02 -23.08
CA GLY A 132 6.50 21.59 -23.10
C GLY A 132 6.68 20.24 -23.77
N GLU A 133 7.94 19.85 -23.92
CA GLU A 133 8.35 18.58 -24.52
C GLU A 133 9.52 17.96 -23.76
N ALA A 134 9.56 16.62 -23.72
CA ALA A 134 10.67 15.84 -23.19
C ALA A 134 11.01 14.72 -24.18
N ARG A 135 12.31 14.47 -24.42
CA ARG A 135 12.79 13.57 -25.46
C ARG A 135 13.47 12.32 -24.86
N GLU A 136 13.48 11.27 -25.64
CA GLU A 136 14.25 10.05 -25.32
C GLU A 136 15.74 10.40 -25.13
N GLY A 137 16.32 9.85 -24.06
CA GLY A 137 17.72 10.12 -23.73
C GLY A 137 17.95 11.34 -22.86
N GLU A 138 16.92 12.20 -22.66
CA GLU A 138 17.03 13.44 -21.90
C GLU A 138 16.42 13.32 -20.50
N ILE A 139 16.98 14.07 -19.55
CA ILE A 139 16.39 14.35 -18.25
C ILE A 139 15.76 15.75 -18.27
N MET A 140 14.44 15.82 -18.15
CA MET A 140 13.72 17.07 -17.94
C MET A 140 13.50 17.29 -16.44
N ALA A 141 14.05 18.37 -15.90
CA ALA A 141 13.86 18.77 -14.51
C ALA A 141 12.80 19.89 -14.40
N VAL A 142 11.78 19.67 -13.59
CA VAL A 142 10.75 20.65 -13.24
C VAL A 142 11.16 21.33 -11.94
N LEU A 143 11.40 22.64 -11.99
CA LEU A 143 11.92 23.48 -10.91
C LEU A 143 10.89 24.53 -10.51
N GLY A 144 11.00 25.09 -9.30
CA GLY A 144 10.13 26.15 -8.80
C GLY A 144 9.99 26.11 -7.29
N ALA A 145 9.44 27.18 -6.71
CA ALA A 145 9.19 27.27 -5.27
C ALA A 145 8.22 26.19 -4.77
N SER A 146 8.16 25.99 -3.45
CA SER A 146 7.15 25.10 -2.85
C SER A 146 5.73 25.62 -3.18
N GLY A 147 4.86 24.75 -3.65
CA GLY A 147 3.51 25.14 -4.08
C GLY A 147 3.40 25.72 -5.51
N SER A 148 4.48 25.81 -6.29
CA SER A 148 4.45 26.29 -7.68
C SER A 148 3.72 25.38 -8.67
N GLY A 149 3.41 24.13 -8.28
CA GLY A 149 2.69 23.17 -9.10
C GLY A 149 3.53 22.02 -9.67
N LYS A 150 4.80 21.84 -9.25
CA LYS A 150 5.73 20.78 -9.75
C LYS A 150 5.13 19.37 -9.68
N SER A 151 4.82 18.89 -8.47
CA SER A 151 4.22 17.54 -8.27
C SER A 151 2.86 17.43 -8.98
N THR A 152 2.11 18.52 -9.06
CA THR A 152 0.84 18.56 -9.79
C THR A 152 1.03 18.36 -11.29
N LEU A 153 2.06 18.97 -11.87
CA LEU A 153 2.40 18.77 -13.29
C LEU A 153 2.82 17.33 -13.55
N ILE A 154 3.69 16.77 -12.72
CA ILE A 154 4.12 15.36 -12.86
C ILE A 154 2.93 14.39 -12.71
N ASP A 155 2.02 14.64 -11.75
CA ASP A 155 0.78 13.86 -11.61
C ASP A 155 -0.14 14.01 -12.85
N ALA A 156 -0.19 15.19 -13.46
CA ALA A 156 -0.96 15.44 -14.68
C ALA A 156 -0.40 14.62 -15.86
N LEU A 157 0.92 14.67 -16.07
CA LEU A 157 1.62 13.93 -17.11
C LEU A 157 1.51 12.41 -16.90
N ALA A 158 1.58 11.94 -15.66
CA ALA A 158 1.42 10.53 -15.28
C ALA A 158 -0.05 10.05 -15.27
N ASN A 159 -1.01 10.89 -15.69
CA ASN A 159 -2.46 10.61 -15.68
C ASN A 159 -3.02 10.18 -14.31
N ARG A 160 -2.49 10.78 -13.23
CA ARG A 160 -2.95 10.56 -11.85
C ARG A 160 -4.06 11.54 -11.43
N ILE A 161 -4.40 12.50 -12.27
CA ILE A 161 -5.49 13.45 -12.09
C ILE A 161 -6.77 12.94 -12.75
N ALA A 162 -7.94 13.24 -12.17
CA ALA A 162 -9.23 12.83 -12.73
C ALA A 162 -9.48 13.51 -14.08
N LYS A 163 -9.91 12.73 -15.10
CA LYS A 163 -10.07 13.20 -16.49
C LYS A 163 -10.92 14.46 -16.67
N GLY A 164 -11.93 14.71 -15.83
CA GLY A 164 -12.80 15.89 -15.92
C GLY A 164 -12.21 17.18 -15.33
N SER A 165 -11.07 17.10 -14.63
CA SER A 165 -10.45 18.25 -13.95
C SER A 165 -9.23 18.79 -14.70
N LEU A 166 -8.65 18.02 -15.63
CA LEU A 166 -7.50 18.40 -16.44
C LEU A 166 -7.94 18.75 -17.85
N LYS A 167 -7.58 19.93 -18.33
CA LYS A 167 -7.74 20.41 -19.71
C LYS A 167 -6.38 20.39 -20.40
N GLY A 168 -6.37 20.28 -21.73
CA GLY A 168 -5.15 20.15 -22.53
C GLY A 168 -4.89 18.71 -22.96
N THR A 169 -3.78 18.49 -23.68
CA THR A 169 -3.44 17.18 -24.28
C THR A 169 -2.03 16.76 -23.90
N VAL A 170 -1.86 15.46 -23.68
CA VAL A 170 -0.54 14.81 -23.51
C VAL A 170 -0.41 13.77 -24.61
N THR A 171 0.64 13.90 -25.42
CA THR A 171 0.89 13.04 -26.58
C THR A 171 2.28 12.41 -26.50
N LEU A 172 2.43 11.25 -27.12
CA LEU A 172 3.72 10.61 -27.35
C LEU A 172 3.87 10.41 -28.85
N ASN A 173 4.90 11.00 -29.45
CA ASN A 173 5.10 11.04 -30.91
C ASN A 173 3.85 11.58 -31.67
N GLY A 174 3.15 12.57 -31.11
CA GLY A 174 1.95 13.17 -31.70
C GLY A 174 0.63 12.43 -31.39
N GLU A 175 0.67 11.16 -30.97
CA GLU A 175 -0.53 10.40 -30.63
C GLU A 175 -0.94 10.62 -29.17
N VAL A 176 -2.26 10.77 -28.92
CA VAL A 176 -2.80 10.96 -27.56
C VAL A 176 -2.65 9.70 -26.73
N LEU A 177 -2.02 9.82 -25.57
CA LEU A 177 -1.76 8.71 -24.67
C LEU A 177 -3.04 8.21 -23.97
N GLU A 178 -3.43 6.98 -24.28
CA GLU A 178 -4.47 6.29 -23.52
C GLU A 178 -3.99 5.92 -22.13
N SER A 179 -4.89 6.06 -21.12
CA SER A 179 -4.58 5.73 -19.71
C SER A 179 -4.09 4.30 -19.48
N ARG A 180 -4.50 3.35 -20.31
CA ARG A 180 -4.08 1.94 -20.21
C ARG A 180 -2.65 1.77 -20.72
N LEU A 181 -2.37 2.30 -21.89
CA LEU A 181 -1.04 2.23 -22.50
C LEU A 181 0.00 2.95 -21.63
N LEU A 182 -0.32 4.17 -21.15
CA LEU A 182 0.58 4.93 -20.29
C LEU A 182 1.00 4.15 -19.04
N LYS A 183 0.10 3.41 -18.39
CA LYS A 183 0.43 2.59 -17.21
C LYS A 183 1.38 1.42 -17.51
N VAL A 184 1.41 0.94 -18.74
CA VAL A 184 2.30 -0.16 -19.16
C VAL A 184 3.68 0.35 -19.54
N ILE A 185 3.73 1.48 -20.27
CA ILE A 185 4.99 2.04 -20.79
C ILE A 185 5.68 3.03 -19.84
N SER A 186 5.00 3.46 -18.77
CA SER A 186 5.56 4.42 -17.82
C SER A 186 5.72 3.84 -16.42
N ALA A 187 6.59 4.48 -15.65
CA ALA A 187 6.73 4.27 -14.20
C ALA A 187 6.67 5.60 -13.46
N TYR A 188 6.26 5.57 -12.21
CA TYR A 188 6.18 6.75 -11.34
C TYR A 188 6.81 6.44 -9.98
N VAL A 189 7.87 7.15 -9.66
CA VAL A 189 8.55 7.07 -8.36
C VAL A 189 8.00 8.17 -7.45
N MET A 190 7.38 7.76 -6.35
CA MET A 190 6.81 8.70 -5.36
C MET A 190 7.92 9.37 -4.53
N GLN A 191 7.57 10.46 -3.84
CA GLN A 191 8.46 11.16 -2.92
C GLN A 191 8.88 10.25 -1.75
N ASP A 192 7.93 9.50 -1.16
CA ASP A 192 8.19 8.59 -0.05
C ASP A 192 8.66 7.22 -0.52
N ASP A 193 9.67 6.68 0.14
CA ASP A 193 10.24 5.35 -0.13
C ASP A 193 9.48 4.27 0.66
N LEU A 194 8.31 3.89 0.16
CA LEU A 194 7.43 2.90 0.78
C LEU A 194 7.91 1.48 0.44
N LEU A 195 8.66 0.87 1.35
CA LEU A 195 9.29 -0.44 1.17
C LEU A 195 9.00 -1.35 2.37
N PHE A 196 9.05 -2.67 2.16
CA PHE A 196 8.98 -3.63 3.27
C PHE A 196 10.32 -3.65 4.02
N PRO A 197 10.36 -3.29 5.31
CA PRO A 197 11.61 -3.10 6.03
C PRO A 197 12.42 -4.38 6.22
N MET A 198 11.75 -5.53 6.36
CA MET A 198 12.40 -6.81 6.64
C MET A 198 12.86 -7.57 5.39
N LEU A 199 12.59 -7.07 4.21
CA LEU A 199 13.10 -7.65 2.97
C LEU A 199 14.49 -7.10 2.65
N THR A 200 15.35 -7.93 2.04
CA THR A 200 16.62 -7.46 1.49
C THR A 200 16.41 -6.70 0.19
N VAL A 201 17.42 -5.95 -0.25
CA VAL A 201 17.39 -5.24 -1.52
C VAL A 201 17.13 -6.21 -2.69
N GLU A 202 17.87 -7.33 -2.75
CA GLU A 202 17.71 -8.35 -3.81
C GLU A 202 16.30 -8.96 -3.80
N GLU A 203 15.77 -9.30 -2.64
CA GLU A 203 14.41 -9.85 -2.51
C GLU A 203 13.33 -8.86 -2.92
N THR A 204 13.46 -7.60 -2.51
CA THR A 204 12.53 -6.54 -2.86
C THR A 204 12.45 -6.35 -4.39
N LEU A 205 13.60 -6.30 -5.06
CA LEU A 205 13.68 -6.21 -6.51
C LEU A 205 13.19 -7.50 -7.19
N MET A 206 13.46 -8.67 -6.59
CA MET A 206 13.01 -9.96 -7.14
C MET A 206 11.49 -10.09 -7.08
N PHE A 207 10.84 -9.70 -5.98
CA PHE A 207 9.37 -9.65 -5.91
C PHE A 207 8.78 -8.69 -6.94
N SER A 208 9.39 -7.51 -7.12
CA SER A 208 8.95 -6.59 -8.17
C SER A 208 9.09 -7.21 -9.57
N ALA A 209 10.19 -7.93 -9.85
CA ALA A 209 10.38 -8.66 -11.09
C ALA A 209 9.36 -9.79 -11.29
N GLU A 210 9.01 -10.51 -10.22
CA GLU A 210 7.98 -11.55 -10.29
C GLU A 210 6.60 -10.97 -10.59
N PHE A 211 6.25 -9.77 -10.10
CA PHE A 211 4.97 -9.12 -10.37
C PHE A 211 4.89 -8.47 -11.76
N ARG A 212 5.95 -7.77 -12.19
CA ARG A 212 5.89 -6.87 -13.37
C ARG A 212 6.42 -7.50 -14.65
N LEU A 213 7.33 -8.48 -14.56
CA LEU A 213 7.88 -9.12 -15.76
C LEU A 213 6.99 -10.27 -16.24
N PRO A 214 6.84 -10.43 -17.58
CA PRO A 214 5.96 -11.43 -18.14
C PRO A 214 6.39 -12.86 -17.78
N ARG A 215 5.41 -13.77 -17.78
CA ARG A 215 5.61 -15.19 -17.45
C ARG A 215 6.51 -15.93 -18.44
N THR A 216 6.61 -15.47 -19.68
CA THR A 216 7.48 -16.03 -20.71
C THR A 216 8.96 -16.01 -20.31
N LEU A 217 9.34 -15.09 -19.39
CA LEU A 217 10.70 -15.05 -18.84
C LEU A 217 10.86 -16.09 -17.72
N SER A 218 11.83 -17.00 -17.89
CA SER A 218 12.17 -17.97 -16.86
C SER A 218 12.64 -17.28 -15.58
N LYS A 219 12.52 -17.95 -14.43
CA LYS A 219 12.95 -17.43 -13.14
C LYS A 219 14.45 -17.07 -13.12
N SER A 220 15.28 -17.84 -13.83
CA SER A 220 16.72 -17.56 -13.99
C SER A 220 16.96 -16.25 -14.74
N LYS A 221 16.22 -16.00 -15.83
CA LYS A 221 16.30 -14.73 -16.58
C LYS A 221 15.81 -13.54 -15.72
N LYS A 222 14.75 -13.71 -14.93
CA LYS A 222 14.30 -12.68 -13.96
C LYS A 222 15.37 -12.37 -12.93
N LYS A 223 16.05 -13.39 -12.39
CA LYS A 223 17.16 -13.23 -11.45
C LYS A 223 18.35 -12.49 -12.08
N LEU A 224 18.74 -12.84 -13.32
CA LEU A 224 19.80 -12.12 -14.05
C LEU A 224 19.42 -10.65 -14.26
N ARG A 225 18.15 -10.36 -14.61
CA ARG A 225 17.66 -8.98 -14.73
C ARG A 225 17.80 -8.22 -13.41
N VAL A 226 17.43 -8.81 -12.29
CA VAL A 226 17.56 -8.20 -10.96
C VAL A 226 19.02 -7.93 -10.63
N GLN A 227 19.92 -8.86 -10.88
CA GLN A 227 21.38 -8.67 -10.65
C GLN A 227 21.94 -7.54 -11.50
N ALA A 228 21.62 -7.50 -12.79
CA ALA A 228 22.04 -6.42 -13.68
C ALA A 228 21.49 -5.06 -13.22
N LEU A 229 20.25 -5.02 -12.71
CA LEU A 229 19.67 -3.80 -12.16
C LEU A 229 20.36 -3.36 -10.86
N ILE A 230 20.68 -4.28 -9.95
CA ILE A 230 21.47 -4.01 -8.73
C ILE A 230 22.81 -3.36 -9.08
N ASP A 231 23.48 -3.88 -10.10
CA ASP A 231 24.75 -3.31 -10.57
C ASP A 231 24.58 -1.91 -11.19
N GLN A 232 23.53 -1.73 -12.01
CA GLN A 232 23.20 -0.43 -12.61
C GLN A 232 22.90 0.64 -11.55
N LEU A 233 22.21 0.26 -10.47
CA LEU A 233 21.86 1.14 -9.35
C LEU A 233 23.05 1.37 -8.38
N GLY A 234 24.16 0.64 -8.53
CA GLY A 234 25.28 0.69 -7.60
C GLY A 234 24.95 0.15 -6.20
N LEU A 235 24.14 -0.92 -6.14
CA LEU A 235 23.64 -1.53 -4.89
C LEU A 235 24.25 -2.91 -4.60
N ARG A 236 25.35 -3.30 -5.31
CA ARG A 236 25.96 -4.63 -5.17
C ARG A 236 26.34 -4.94 -3.73
N ASN A 237 26.95 -4.00 -3.02
CA ASN A 237 27.37 -4.18 -1.62
C ASN A 237 26.20 -4.31 -0.65
N ALA A 238 25.07 -3.64 -0.95
CA ALA A 238 23.86 -3.64 -0.14
C ALA A 238 22.85 -4.72 -0.56
N ALA A 239 23.12 -5.54 -1.58
CA ALA A 239 22.16 -6.48 -2.16
C ALA A 239 21.53 -7.43 -1.13
N LYS A 240 22.31 -7.91 -0.17
CA LYS A 240 21.87 -8.82 0.90
C LYS A 240 21.46 -8.09 2.20
N THR A 241 21.60 -6.77 2.26
CA THR A 241 21.19 -5.97 3.42
C THR A 241 19.69 -5.77 3.41
N VAL A 242 19.06 -5.83 4.59
CA VAL A 242 17.63 -5.51 4.76
C VAL A 242 17.39 -4.02 4.53
N ILE A 243 16.18 -3.68 4.08
CA ILE A 243 15.80 -2.27 3.87
C ILE A 243 15.86 -1.49 5.18
N GLY A 244 15.33 -2.08 6.28
CA GLY A 244 15.27 -1.47 7.60
C GLY A 244 14.18 -0.41 7.73
N ASP A 245 13.91 -0.03 8.99
CA ASP A 245 13.01 1.05 9.40
C ASP A 245 13.63 1.81 10.59
N GLU A 246 12.83 2.65 11.27
CA GLU A 246 13.30 3.41 12.44
C GLU A 246 13.76 2.52 13.61
N GLY A 247 13.21 1.29 13.73
CA GLY A 247 13.56 0.31 14.77
C GLY A 247 14.65 -0.68 14.37
N HIS A 248 14.88 -0.87 13.07
CA HIS A 248 15.80 -1.88 12.54
C HIS A 248 16.79 -1.25 11.57
N ARG A 249 18.08 -1.32 11.92
CA ARG A 249 19.15 -0.78 11.07
C ARG A 249 19.16 -1.51 9.69
N GLY A 250 19.20 -0.74 8.62
CA GLY A 250 19.20 -1.24 7.25
C GLY A 250 20.05 -0.41 6.31
N VAL A 251 19.62 -0.33 5.06
CA VAL A 251 20.29 0.46 4.00
C VAL A 251 20.21 1.96 4.30
N SER A 252 21.17 2.72 3.77
CA SER A 252 21.20 4.19 3.85
C SER A 252 20.01 4.82 3.09
N GLY A 253 19.67 6.08 3.39
CA GLY A 253 18.59 6.80 2.70
C GLY A 253 18.78 6.86 1.19
N GLY A 254 20.01 7.11 0.73
CA GLY A 254 20.34 7.12 -0.70
C GLY A 254 20.24 5.74 -1.36
N GLU A 255 20.60 4.67 -0.66
CA GLU A 255 20.39 3.29 -1.14
C GLU A 255 18.90 2.94 -1.17
N ARG A 256 18.14 3.29 -0.13
CA ARG A 256 16.69 3.09 -0.07
C ARG A 256 16.00 3.77 -1.25
N ARG A 257 16.39 5.01 -1.57
CA ARG A 257 15.89 5.74 -2.74
C ARG A 257 16.18 5.03 -4.05
N ARG A 258 17.41 4.52 -4.22
CA ARG A 258 17.78 3.75 -5.42
C ARG A 258 17.03 2.43 -5.52
N VAL A 259 16.74 1.74 -4.41
CA VAL A 259 15.86 0.55 -4.39
C VAL A 259 14.44 0.92 -4.82
N SER A 260 13.89 2.02 -4.30
CA SER A 260 12.57 2.51 -4.68
C SER A 260 12.46 2.79 -6.18
N ILE A 261 13.49 3.44 -6.76
CA ILE A 261 13.59 3.63 -8.21
C ILE A 261 13.68 2.27 -8.93
N GLY A 262 14.49 1.35 -8.41
CA GLY A 262 14.71 0.02 -8.98
C GLY A 262 13.43 -0.81 -9.14
N ILE A 263 12.55 -0.77 -8.14
CA ILE A 263 11.25 -1.44 -8.19
C ILE A 263 10.44 -0.96 -9.39
N ASP A 264 10.46 0.35 -9.65
CA ASP A 264 9.62 0.96 -10.68
C ASP A 264 10.21 0.85 -12.09
N ILE A 265 11.55 0.68 -12.24
CA ILE A 265 12.22 0.52 -13.53
C ILE A 265 12.52 -0.93 -13.94
N ILE A 266 12.11 -1.91 -13.14
CA ILE A 266 12.42 -3.33 -13.40
C ILE A 266 11.94 -3.81 -14.77
N HIS A 267 10.84 -3.26 -15.28
CA HIS A 267 10.25 -3.55 -16.59
C HIS A 267 10.74 -2.64 -17.71
N ASP A 268 11.77 -1.82 -17.46
CA ASP A 268 12.42 -0.92 -18.41
C ASP A 268 11.43 0.05 -19.12
N PRO A 269 10.77 0.96 -18.38
CA PRO A 269 9.74 1.81 -18.91
C PRO A 269 10.28 2.80 -19.96
N ILE A 270 9.41 3.19 -20.91
CA ILE A 270 9.73 4.22 -21.91
C ILE A 270 9.73 5.61 -21.25
N ILE A 271 8.81 5.85 -20.30
CA ILE A 271 8.69 7.12 -19.59
C ILE A 271 8.84 6.88 -18.09
N LEU A 272 9.72 7.65 -17.44
CA LEU A 272 9.93 7.61 -16.00
C LEU A 272 9.61 8.96 -15.38
N PHE A 273 8.59 8.99 -14.52
CA PHE A 273 8.21 10.15 -13.73
C PHE A 273 8.74 10.01 -12.31
N LEU A 274 9.36 11.08 -11.76
CA LEU A 274 9.85 11.08 -10.39
C LEU A 274 9.45 12.38 -9.68
N ASP A 275 8.86 12.21 -8.49
CA ASP A 275 8.52 13.36 -7.64
C ASP A 275 9.59 13.51 -6.54
N GLU A 276 10.36 14.59 -6.63
CA GLU A 276 11.45 14.98 -5.73
C GLU A 276 12.41 13.82 -5.37
N PRO A 277 13.09 13.17 -6.37
CA PRO A 277 13.91 12.00 -6.11
C PRO A 277 15.17 12.27 -5.24
N THR A 278 15.51 13.52 -5.02
CA THR A 278 16.68 13.97 -4.25
C THR A 278 16.34 14.56 -2.89
N SER A 279 15.05 14.67 -2.57
CA SER A 279 14.60 15.26 -1.29
C SER A 279 15.03 14.39 -0.10
N GLY A 280 15.51 15.03 0.97
CA GLY A 280 15.96 14.35 2.19
C GLY A 280 17.29 13.58 2.07
N LEU A 281 18.01 13.73 0.96
CA LEU A 281 19.33 13.12 0.76
C LEU A 281 20.46 14.12 0.91
N ASP A 282 21.60 13.64 1.36
CA ASP A 282 22.85 14.40 1.31
C ASP A 282 23.31 14.65 -0.13
N SER A 283 24.16 15.64 -0.36
CA SER A 283 24.59 16.07 -1.69
C SER A 283 25.23 14.95 -2.53
N THR A 284 25.97 14.04 -1.88
CA THR A 284 26.63 12.93 -2.56
C THR A 284 25.62 11.88 -2.99
N SER A 285 24.72 11.49 -2.10
CA SER A 285 23.65 10.53 -2.40
C SER A 285 22.69 11.08 -3.47
N ALA A 286 22.32 12.36 -3.39
CA ALA A 286 21.49 13.03 -4.39
C ALA A 286 22.15 13.02 -5.78
N PHE A 287 23.46 13.33 -5.85
CA PHE A 287 24.22 13.25 -7.09
C PHE A 287 24.25 11.83 -7.65
N MET A 288 24.47 10.81 -6.81
CA MET A 288 24.49 9.41 -7.24
C MET A 288 23.12 8.96 -7.78
N VAL A 289 22.03 9.39 -7.17
CA VAL A 289 20.67 9.12 -7.65
C VAL A 289 20.47 9.73 -9.05
N VAL A 290 20.82 11.01 -9.26
CA VAL A 290 20.63 11.67 -10.56
C VAL A 290 21.57 11.05 -11.63
N LYS A 291 22.79 10.65 -11.26
CA LYS A 291 23.69 9.92 -12.15
C LYS A 291 23.12 8.57 -12.61
N VAL A 292 22.41 7.87 -11.74
CA VAL A 292 21.66 6.65 -12.11
C VAL A 292 20.54 6.99 -13.07
N LEU A 293 19.76 8.05 -12.81
CA LEU A 293 18.68 8.51 -13.70
C LEU A 293 19.21 8.89 -15.08
N GLN A 294 20.39 9.52 -15.16
CA GLN A 294 21.04 9.83 -16.42
C GLN A 294 21.36 8.55 -17.24
N ARG A 295 21.88 7.51 -16.59
CA ARG A 295 22.12 6.22 -17.26
C ARG A 295 20.82 5.59 -17.76
N ILE A 296 19.72 5.73 -17.00
CA ILE A 296 18.39 5.25 -17.39
C ILE A 296 17.88 6.04 -18.60
N ALA A 297 18.04 7.36 -18.62
CA ALA A 297 17.71 8.18 -19.79
C ALA A 297 18.53 7.73 -21.01
N GLN A 298 19.84 7.63 -20.88
CA GLN A 298 20.75 7.20 -21.96
C GLN A 298 20.46 5.79 -22.49
N SER A 299 19.81 4.93 -21.69
CA SER A 299 19.32 3.62 -22.15
C SER A 299 18.03 3.68 -22.98
N GLY A 300 17.58 4.87 -23.38
CA GLY A 300 16.42 5.09 -24.24
C GLY A 300 15.11 5.27 -23.47
N SER A 301 15.14 5.94 -22.31
CA SER A 301 13.95 6.34 -21.57
C SER A 301 13.82 7.87 -21.52
N ILE A 302 12.60 8.38 -21.46
CA ILE A 302 12.30 9.79 -21.16
C ILE A 302 12.24 9.90 -19.65
N VAL A 303 13.04 10.76 -19.03
CA VAL A 303 13.04 10.99 -17.59
C VAL A 303 12.51 12.39 -17.28
N VAL A 304 11.41 12.45 -16.53
CA VAL A 304 10.80 13.71 -16.06
C VAL A 304 10.79 13.72 -14.54
N MET A 305 11.50 14.66 -13.93
CA MET A 305 11.60 14.71 -12.47
C MET A 305 11.36 16.12 -11.92
N SER A 306 10.72 16.23 -10.75
CA SER A 306 10.72 17.47 -9.97
C SER A 306 11.98 17.54 -9.11
N VAL A 307 12.58 18.72 -9.02
CA VAL A 307 13.72 18.98 -8.13
C VAL A 307 13.46 20.29 -7.38
N HIS A 308 13.80 20.31 -6.09
CA HIS A 308 13.57 21.54 -5.31
C HIS A 308 14.71 22.54 -5.50
N GLN A 309 15.94 22.15 -5.23
CA GLN A 309 17.15 22.97 -5.37
C GLN A 309 18.32 22.07 -5.82
N PRO A 310 18.60 21.98 -7.12
CA PRO A 310 19.70 21.16 -7.60
C PRO A 310 21.04 21.83 -7.29
N SER A 311 21.98 21.04 -6.73
CA SER A 311 23.37 21.49 -6.62
C SER A 311 24.00 21.73 -8.00
N TYR A 312 25.06 22.53 -8.05
CA TYR A 312 25.81 22.79 -9.29
C TYR A 312 26.21 21.49 -10.03
N ARG A 313 26.64 20.47 -9.28
CA ARG A 313 27.01 19.16 -9.84
C ARG A 313 25.84 18.44 -10.49
N ILE A 314 24.64 18.55 -9.91
CA ILE A 314 23.41 17.96 -10.46
C ILE A 314 22.98 18.70 -11.72
N LEU A 315 23.12 20.04 -11.75
CA LEU A 315 22.75 20.84 -12.91
C LEU A 315 23.45 20.39 -14.19
N GLY A 316 24.73 19.97 -14.09
CA GLY A 316 25.49 19.43 -15.22
C GLY A 316 25.00 18.11 -15.76
N LEU A 317 24.09 17.41 -15.07
CA LEU A 317 23.49 16.14 -15.49
C LEU A 317 22.10 16.32 -16.12
N LEU A 318 21.55 17.55 -16.09
CA LEU A 318 20.20 17.87 -16.58
C LEU A 318 20.28 18.40 -18.02
N ASP A 319 19.40 17.89 -18.87
CA ASP A 319 19.37 18.26 -20.30
C ASP A 319 18.35 19.39 -20.56
N ARG A 320 17.24 19.37 -19.83
CA ARG A 320 16.15 20.35 -20.02
C ARG A 320 15.59 20.81 -18.66
N LEU A 321 15.35 22.12 -18.54
CA LEU A 321 14.77 22.75 -17.36
C LEU A 321 13.39 23.33 -17.70
N LEU A 322 12.45 23.14 -16.79
CA LEU A 322 11.12 23.77 -16.80
C LEU A 322 10.89 24.47 -15.47
N PHE A 323 10.95 25.80 -15.43
CA PHE A 323 10.66 26.57 -14.22
C PHE A 323 9.17 26.91 -14.13
N LEU A 324 8.58 26.62 -12.98
CA LEU A 324 7.19 26.91 -12.66
C LEU A 324 7.08 27.97 -11.55
N SER A 325 6.22 28.95 -11.75
CA SER A 325 5.78 29.88 -10.73
C SER A 325 4.26 29.98 -10.74
N ARG A 326 3.64 29.76 -9.57
CA ARG A 326 2.17 29.83 -9.37
C ARG A 326 1.35 29.13 -10.46
N GLY A 327 1.85 27.97 -10.91
CA GLY A 327 1.19 27.14 -11.93
C GLY A 327 1.37 27.64 -13.36
N GLN A 328 2.30 28.54 -13.64
CA GLN A 328 2.65 29.04 -14.98
C GLN A 328 4.12 28.74 -15.28
N THR A 329 4.43 28.56 -16.58
CA THR A 329 5.81 28.39 -17.05
C THR A 329 6.49 29.76 -17.14
N VAL A 330 7.64 29.88 -16.48
CA VAL A 330 8.48 31.09 -16.54
C VAL A 330 9.79 30.87 -17.30
N TYR A 331 10.19 29.61 -17.51
CA TYR A 331 11.31 29.23 -18.39
C TYR A 331 11.16 27.79 -18.86
N SER A 332 11.48 27.55 -20.12
CA SER A 332 11.58 26.20 -20.69
C SER A 332 12.74 26.15 -21.68
N GLY A 333 13.76 25.34 -21.39
CA GLY A 333 14.93 25.24 -22.26
C GLY A 333 16.12 24.49 -21.66
N SER A 334 17.24 24.51 -22.37
CA SER A 334 18.49 23.90 -21.88
C SER A 334 19.11 24.74 -20.75
N PRO A 335 19.79 24.11 -19.76
CA PRO A 335 20.56 24.82 -18.74
C PRO A 335 21.59 25.81 -19.30
N ALA A 336 22.12 25.53 -20.49
CA ALA A 336 23.10 26.40 -21.16
C ALA A 336 22.51 27.77 -21.59
N ASN A 337 21.20 27.81 -21.92
CA ASN A 337 20.53 29.04 -22.36
C ASN A 337 20.02 29.92 -21.20
N LEU A 338 20.10 29.41 -19.96
CA LEU A 338 19.57 30.12 -18.80
C LEU A 338 20.25 31.48 -18.54
N PRO A 339 21.59 31.61 -18.63
CA PRO A 339 22.25 32.91 -18.46
C PRO A 339 21.81 33.93 -19.49
N GLN A 340 21.74 33.54 -20.77
CA GLN A 340 21.27 34.43 -21.85
C GLN A 340 19.84 34.91 -21.62
N TYR A 341 18.93 33.98 -21.21
CA TYR A 341 17.54 34.30 -20.94
C TYR A 341 17.38 35.35 -19.85
N PHE A 342 18.11 35.23 -18.72
CA PHE A 342 18.05 36.17 -17.63
C PHE A 342 18.78 37.48 -17.96
N ALA A 343 19.83 37.46 -18.78
CA ALA A 343 20.48 38.66 -19.27
C ALA A 343 19.56 39.48 -20.17
N GLU A 344 18.84 38.85 -21.11
CA GLU A 344 17.85 39.49 -21.96
C GLU A 344 16.63 39.99 -21.17
N PHE A 345 16.28 39.37 -20.06
CA PHE A 345 15.25 39.86 -19.15
C PHE A 345 15.70 41.03 -18.28
N GLY A 346 16.98 41.44 -18.34
CA GLY A 346 17.55 42.55 -17.58
C GLY A 346 18.17 42.17 -16.23
N HIS A 347 18.34 40.90 -15.94
CA HIS A 347 18.94 40.37 -14.70
C HIS A 347 20.04 39.36 -15.01
N PRO A 348 21.23 39.78 -15.45
CA PRO A 348 22.33 38.85 -15.80
C PRO A 348 22.78 38.04 -14.57
N ILE A 349 23.01 36.74 -14.79
CA ILE A 349 23.47 35.83 -13.76
C ILE A 349 24.98 36.05 -13.53
N PRO A 350 25.45 36.30 -12.29
CA PRO A 350 26.87 36.39 -11.98
C PRO A 350 27.61 35.07 -12.25
N GLU A 351 28.85 35.14 -12.72
CA GLU A 351 29.63 33.98 -13.13
C GLU A 351 29.89 33.00 -11.98
N ASN A 352 29.96 33.49 -10.73
CA ASN A 352 30.30 32.70 -9.53
C ASN A 352 29.07 32.16 -8.82
N GLU A 353 27.86 32.38 -9.30
CA GLU A 353 26.62 31.91 -8.64
C GLU A 353 26.03 30.67 -9.34
N ASN A 354 25.34 29.87 -8.54
CA ASN A 354 24.58 28.74 -9.07
C ASN A 354 23.41 29.25 -9.90
N ARG A 355 23.45 29.01 -11.21
CA ARG A 355 22.48 29.51 -12.20
C ARG A 355 21.03 29.21 -11.84
N THR A 356 20.75 28.02 -11.29
CA THR A 356 19.40 27.62 -10.89
C THR A 356 18.97 28.24 -9.59
N GLU A 357 19.88 28.45 -8.67
CA GLU A 357 19.62 29.08 -7.38
C GLU A 357 19.32 30.57 -7.57
N PHE A 358 20.16 31.27 -8.33
CA PHE A 358 19.90 32.68 -8.75
C PHE A 358 18.53 32.80 -9.44
N ALA A 359 18.23 31.93 -10.41
CA ALA A 359 16.95 31.98 -11.12
C ALA A 359 15.76 31.80 -10.18
N LEU A 360 15.84 30.84 -9.23
CA LEU A 360 14.78 30.59 -8.25
C LEU A 360 14.60 31.76 -7.29
N ASP A 361 15.68 32.39 -6.86
CA ASP A 361 15.61 33.55 -5.95
C ASP A 361 15.00 34.77 -6.65
N ARG A 362 15.37 35.00 -7.89
CA ARG A 362 14.73 36.07 -8.72
C ARG A 362 13.25 35.80 -8.96
N ILE A 363 12.87 34.56 -9.24
CA ILE A 363 11.46 34.17 -9.38
C ILE A 363 10.71 34.43 -8.06
N ARG A 364 11.28 34.08 -6.90
CA ARG A 364 10.69 34.32 -5.57
C ARG A 364 10.53 35.82 -5.28
N GLU A 365 11.53 36.62 -5.59
CA GLU A 365 11.50 38.07 -5.43
C GLU A 365 10.37 38.68 -6.27
N LEU A 366 10.24 38.26 -7.52
CA LEU A 366 9.14 38.66 -8.39
C LEU A 366 7.77 38.20 -7.88
N GLU A 367 7.68 36.98 -7.29
CA GLU A 367 6.45 36.52 -6.66
C GLU A 367 5.98 37.39 -5.49
N GLY A 368 6.91 38.01 -4.77
CA GLY A 368 6.64 38.96 -3.68
C GLY A 368 6.31 40.38 -4.16
N SER A 369 6.62 40.72 -5.39
CA SER A 369 6.37 42.07 -5.96
C SER A 369 4.89 42.31 -6.30
N SER A 370 4.47 43.55 -6.38
CA SER A 370 3.09 43.96 -6.73
C SER A 370 2.65 43.51 -8.12
N GLY A 371 3.59 43.37 -9.07
CA GLY A 371 3.35 42.87 -10.42
C GLY A 371 3.31 41.31 -10.53
N GLY A 372 3.84 40.62 -9.52
CA GLY A 372 4.01 39.16 -9.55
C GLY A 372 4.92 38.73 -10.71
N THR A 373 4.83 37.46 -11.09
CA THR A 373 5.65 36.86 -12.16
C THR A 373 5.06 37.05 -13.56
N LYS A 374 4.05 37.91 -13.73
CA LYS A 374 3.38 38.13 -15.04
C LYS A 374 4.33 38.61 -16.13
N SER A 375 5.18 39.58 -15.79
CA SER A 375 6.20 40.10 -16.71
C SER A 375 7.14 39.03 -17.23
N LEU A 376 7.59 38.12 -16.33
CA LEU A 376 8.47 37.01 -16.69
C LEU A 376 7.76 35.97 -17.55
N VAL A 377 6.47 35.71 -17.29
CA VAL A 377 5.63 34.82 -18.11
C VAL A 377 5.40 35.38 -19.51
N GLU A 378 5.13 36.68 -19.63
CA GLU A 378 4.95 37.36 -20.92
C GLU A 378 6.27 37.38 -21.69
N PHE A 379 7.37 37.71 -21.02
CA PHE A 379 8.71 37.66 -21.62
C PHE A 379 9.02 36.24 -22.12
N HIS A 380 8.72 35.20 -21.34
CA HIS A 380 8.93 33.82 -21.76
C HIS A 380 8.16 33.47 -23.05
N LYS A 381 6.91 33.89 -23.18
CA LYS A 381 6.11 33.68 -24.39
C LYS A 381 6.70 34.37 -25.62
N SER A 382 7.15 35.62 -25.49
CA SER A 382 7.79 36.36 -26.57
C SER A 382 9.15 35.70 -26.94
N TRP A 383 9.94 35.32 -25.96
CA TRP A 383 11.22 34.64 -26.17
C TRP A 383 11.08 33.27 -26.87
N GLN A 384 10.04 32.48 -26.53
CA GLN A 384 9.73 31.26 -27.25
C GLN A 384 9.28 31.51 -28.68
N SER A 385 8.46 32.53 -28.94
CA SER A 385 8.00 32.84 -30.30
C SER A 385 9.15 33.29 -31.22
N MET A 386 10.15 33.99 -30.67
CA MET A 386 11.35 34.37 -31.43
C MET A 386 12.24 33.16 -31.78
N LYS A 387 12.30 32.13 -30.91
CA LYS A 387 13.08 30.90 -31.16
C LYS A 387 12.37 29.87 -32.06
N ASN A 388 11.06 29.91 -32.15
CA ASN A 388 10.25 29.05 -33.03
C ASN A 388 10.19 29.61 -34.45
N ILE A 389 11.34 30.01 -35.04
CA ILE A 389 11.46 30.12 -36.49
C ILE A 389 11.20 28.70 -37.05
N PRO A 390 10.30 28.52 -38.02
CA PRO A 390 9.96 27.19 -38.52
C PRO A 390 11.20 26.52 -39.05
N LYS A 391 11.75 25.60 -38.28
CA LYS A 391 12.67 24.60 -38.85
C LYS A 391 11.80 23.79 -39.80
N SER A 392 12.19 23.83 -41.11
CA SER A 392 11.58 23.05 -42.17
C SER A 392 11.14 21.70 -41.62
N GLU A 393 9.86 21.39 -41.82
CA GLU A 393 9.30 20.05 -41.61
C GLU A 393 10.10 19.10 -42.47
N THR A 394 11.17 18.55 -41.90
CA THR A 394 11.76 17.32 -42.44
C THR A 394 10.70 16.25 -42.22
N ASP A 395 10.18 15.73 -43.30
CA ASP A 395 9.26 14.61 -43.44
C ASP A 395 9.60 13.52 -42.42
N HIS A 396 9.04 13.62 -41.24
CA HIS A 396 9.05 12.55 -40.26
C HIS A 396 7.96 11.58 -40.73
N GLN A 397 8.38 10.55 -41.48
CA GLN A 397 7.53 9.40 -41.76
C GLN A 397 6.77 9.04 -40.48
N ASN A 398 5.45 9.15 -40.55
CA ASN A 398 4.52 8.91 -39.45
C ASN A 398 4.54 7.42 -39.05
N MET A 399 5.61 7.01 -38.34
CA MET A 399 5.62 5.69 -37.70
C MET A 399 4.58 5.71 -36.57
N SER A 400 3.64 4.78 -36.60
CA SER A 400 2.61 4.71 -35.56
C SER A 400 3.24 4.43 -34.18
N LEU A 401 2.61 4.93 -33.12
CA LEU A 401 3.10 4.72 -31.75
C LEU A 401 3.28 3.23 -31.42
N LYS A 402 2.42 2.37 -31.97
CA LYS A 402 2.54 0.90 -31.82
C LYS A 402 3.81 0.35 -32.46
N GLU A 403 4.16 0.81 -33.64
CA GLU A 403 5.40 0.42 -34.35
C GLU A 403 6.65 0.92 -33.61
N ALA A 404 6.63 2.16 -33.09
CA ALA A 404 7.71 2.71 -32.28
C ALA A 404 7.91 1.90 -30.99
N ILE A 405 6.84 1.50 -30.30
CA ILE A 405 6.89 0.64 -29.10
C ILE A 405 7.43 -0.75 -29.50
N SER A 406 6.94 -1.36 -30.59
CA SER A 406 7.40 -2.65 -31.08
C SER A 406 8.90 -2.62 -31.41
N ALA A 407 9.37 -1.59 -32.09
CA ALA A 407 10.80 -1.36 -32.35
C ALA A 407 11.61 -1.20 -31.07
N SER A 408 11.07 -0.56 -30.04
CA SER A 408 11.71 -0.42 -28.74
C SER A 408 11.81 -1.76 -27.99
N VAL A 409 10.77 -2.60 -28.07
CA VAL A 409 10.75 -3.96 -27.51
C VAL A 409 11.74 -4.86 -28.25
N SER A 410 11.83 -4.77 -29.58
CA SER A 410 12.81 -5.53 -30.35
C SER A 410 14.26 -5.14 -30.03
N ARG A 411 14.49 -3.90 -29.58
CA ARG A 411 15.77 -3.42 -29.05
C ARG A 411 16.07 -3.89 -27.61
N GLY A 412 15.17 -4.66 -26.99
CA GLY A 412 15.37 -5.31 -25.70
C GLY A 412 14.68 -4.65 -24.51
N LYS A 413 13.78 -3.67 -24.71
CA LYS A 413 12.93 -3.18 -23.61
C LYS A 413 11.92 -4.25 -23.19
N LEU A 414 11.72 -4.39 -21.87
CA LEU A 414 10.91 -5.45 -21.27
C LEU A 414 9.47 -5.01 -20.99
N VAL A 415 8.94 -4.07 -21.75
CA VAL A 415 7.56 -3.60 -21.63
C VAL A 415 6.59 -4.75 -21.97
N SER A 416 5.85 -5.25 -21.01
CA SER A 416 4.91 -6.34 -21.23
C SER A 416 3.70 -5.86 -22.03
N GLY A 417 3.34 -6.60 -23.07
CA GLY A 417 2.08 -6.40 -23.83
C GLY A 417 2.22 -5.78 -25.21
N ALA A 418 3.44 -5.44 -25.67
CA ALA A 418 3.67 -4.93 -27.03
C ALA A 418 4.00 -6.03 -28.08
N THR A 419 4.08 -7.29 -27.69
CA THR A 419 4.65 -8.38 -28.53
C THR A 419 3.64 -9.39 -29.04
N ASN A 420 2.36 -9.10 -29.12
CA ASN A 420 1.46 -10.00 -29.84
C ASN A 420 1.50 -9.67 -31.34
N ASN A 421 2.31 -10.46 -32.06
CA ASN A 421 2.42 -10.44 -33.54
C ASN A 421 1.16 -10.99 -34.27
N ASP A 422 0.03 -11.15 -33.57
CA ASP A 422 -1.20 -11.55 -34.22
C ASP A 422 -1.83 -10.33 -34.90
N ALA A 423 -1.63 -10.26 -36.20
CA ALA A 423 -2.15 -9.23 -37.11
C ALA A 423 -3.68 -9.24 -37.26
N SER A 424 -4.40 -9.87 -36.37
CA SER A 424 -5.86 -9.90 -36.40
C SER A 424 -6.44 -9.23 -35.14
N SER A 425 -7.07 -8.07 -35.40
CA SER A 425 -8.13 -7.44 -34.61
C SER A 425 -7.99 -7.37 -33.07
N ASN A 426 -7.96 -6.13 -32.56
CA ASN A 426 -8.40 -5.78 -31.18
C ASN A 426 -7.79 -6.54 -29.99
N SER A 427 -6.55 -7.03 -30.04
CA SER A 427 -5.92 -7.60 -28.87
C SER A 427 -5.57 -6.50 -27.85
N MET A 428 -6.41 -6.34 -26.84
CA MET A 428 -6.20 -5.42 -25.73
C MET A 428 -4.90 -5.79 -25.01
N VAL A 429 -4.00 -4.83 -24.89
CA VAL A 429 -2.77 -4.94 -24.09
C VAL A 429 -3.13 -5.51 -22.69
N PRO A 430 -2.53 -6.65 -22.26
CA PRO A 430 -2.87 -7.25 -20.98
C PRO A 430 -2.59 -6.30 -19.84
N THR A 431 -3.58 -6.06 -19.01
CA THR A 431 -3.53 -5.10 -17.90
C THR A 431 -2.60 -5.56 -16.77
N PHE A 432 -2.37 -6.88 -16.67
CA PHE A 432 -1.54 -7.51 -15.64
C PHE A 432 -0.58 -8.49 -16.28
N ALA A 433 0.65 -8.53 -15.80
CA ALA A 433 1.70 -9.41 -16.35
C ALA A 433 1.47 -10.90 -16.05
N ASN A 434 0.76 -11.23 -14.96
CA ASN A 434 0.58 -12.59 -14.46
C ASN A 434 -0.91 -12.95 -14.26
N PRO A 435 -1.28 -14.27 -14.31
CA PRO A 435 -2.59 -14.73 -13.93
C PRO A 435 -2.79 -14.65 -12.42
N PHE A 436 -4.05 -14.64 -11.98
CA PHE A 436 -4.50 -14.48 -10.60
C PHE A 436 -3.77 -15.39 -9.60
N TRP A 437 -3.67 -16.69 -9.88
CA TRP A 437 -3.08 -17.68 -8.97
C TRP A 437 -1.59 -17.48 -8.74
N ILE A 438 -0.86 -17.02 -9.76
CA ILE A 438 0.57 -16.72 -9.63
C ILE A 438 0.78 -15.45 -8.79
N GLU A 439 -0.02 -14.41 -9.04
CA GLU A 439 0.00 -13.21 -8.20
C GLU A 439 -0.25 -13.56 -6.73
N MET A 440 -1.26 -14.39 -6.46
CA MET A 440 -1.58 -14.86 -5.12
C MET A 440 -0.41 -15.62 -4.47
N ALA A 441 0.22 -16.55 -5.21
CA ALA A 441 1.33 -17.33 -4.69
C ALA A 441 2.56 -16.45 -4.38
N VAL A 442 2.88 -15.48 -5.24
CA VAL A 442 4.01 -14.55 -5.02
C VAL A 442 3.73 -13.62 -3.84
N LEU A 443 2.50 -13.11 -3.71
CA LEU A 443 2.07 -12.29 -2.58
C LEU A 443 2.14 -13.08 -1.27
N SER A 444 1.64 -14.32 -1.26
CA SER A 444 1.69 -15.19 -0.08
C SER A 444 3.13 -15.48 0.34
N LYS A 445 4.02 -15.78 -0.62
CA LYS A 445 5.44 -15.99 -0.37
C LYS A 445 6.09 -14.75 0.25
N ARG A 446 5.79 -13.56 -0.27
CA ARG A 446 6.31 -12.29 0.26
C ARG A 446 5.82 -12.03 1.68
N SER A 447 4.52 -12.20 1.94
CA SER A 447 3.93 -12.04 3.26
C SER A 447 4.48 -13.03 4.29
N ILE A 448 4.62 -14.32 3.92
CA ILE A 448 5.22 -15.35 4.80
C ILE A 448 6.66 -14.99 5.13
N LEU A 449 7.46 -14.57 4.14
CA LEU A 449 8.84 -14.18 4.36
C LEU A 449 8.96 -12.98 5.30
N ASN A 450 8.11 -11.96 5.10
CA ASN A 450 8.04 -10.77 5.95
C ASN A 450 7.62 -11.13 7.39
N SER A 451 6.55 -11.92 7.56
CA SER A 451 6.07 -12.36 8.88
C SER A 451 7.10 -13.22 9.61
N ARG A 452 7.82 -14.10 8.89
CA ARG A 452 8.87 -14.93 9.48
C ARG A 452 10.04 -14.12 10.04
N ARG A 453 10.31 -12.95 9.47
CA ARG A 453 11.38 -12.04 9.92
C ARG A 453 10.92 -11.02 10.96
N MET A 454 9.62 -10.97 11.23
CA MET A 454 9.01 -10.18 12.32
C MET A 454 8.32 -11.10 13.33
N PRO A 455 9.08 -11.99 14.02
CA PRO A 455 8.49 -12.95 14.95
C PRO A 455 7.84 -12.28 16.16
N GLU A 456 8.24 -11.04 16.47
CA GLU A 456 7.75 -10.28 17.61
C GLU A 456 6.24 -10.10 17.60
N LEU A 457 5.65 -9.76 16.44
CA LEU A 457 4.20 -9.59 16.31
C LEU A 457 3.42 -10.89 16.59
N PHE A 458 3.92 -12.02 16.12
CA PHE A 458 3.33 -13.32 16.43
C PHE A 458 3.60 -13.72 17.88
N GLY A 459 4.83 -13.51 18.38
CA GLY A 459 5.25 -13.83 19.76
C GLY A 459 4.45 -13.04 20.80
N ILE A 460 4.22 -11.76 20.60
CA ILE A 460 3.40 -10.92 21.49
C ILE A 460 1.96 -11.44 21.54
N ARG A 461 1.35 -11.77 20.40
CA ARG A 461 0.00 -12.33 20.37
C ARG A 461 -0.08 -13.69 21.05
N LEU A 462 0.88 -14.57 20.78
CA LEU A 462 0.94 -15.87 21.41
C LEU A 462 1.14 -15.73 22.92
N GLY A 463 2.04 -14.84 23.35
CA GLY A 463 2.26 -14.53 24.75
C GLY A 463 1.00 -14.02 25.45
N ALA A 464 0.29 -13.07 24.82
CA ALA A 464 -0.97 -12.55 25.34
C ALA A 464 -2.04 -13.65 25.48
N VAL A 465 -2.17 -14.49 24.45
CA VAL A 465 -3.13 -15.63 24.46
C VAL A 465 -2.79 -16.65 25.54
N LEU A 466 -1.51 -17.01 25.69
CA LEU A 466 -1.07 -17.97 26.71
C LEU A 466 -1.21 -17.41 28.13
N VAL A 467 -0.80 -16.16 28.36
CA VAL A 467 -0.93 -15.52 29.67
C VAL A 467 -2.40 -15.38 30.07
N THR A 468 -3.25 -14.92 29.16
CA THR A 468 -4.69 -14.82 29.44
C THR A 468 -5.34 -16.19 29.61
N GLY A 469 -4.97 -17.16 28.77
CA GLY A 469 -5.43 -18.55 28.92
C GLY A 469 -5.02 -19.14 30.26
N PHE A 470 -3.80 -18.90 30.72
CA PHE A 470 -3.31 -19.35 32.03
C PHE A 470 -4.05 -18.69 33.19
N ILE A 471 -4.27 -17.37 33.12
CA ILE A 471 -5.04 -16.64 34.13
C ILE A 471 -6.46 -17.20 34.22
N LEU A 472 -7.13 -17.38 33.08
CA LEU A 472 -8.49 -17.94 33.03
C LEU A 472 -8.50 -19.39 33.53
N ALA A 473 -7.53 -20.20 33.17
CA ALA A 473 -7.40 -21.57 33.60
C ALA A 473 -7.25 -21.71 35.14
N THR A 474 -6.46 -20.81 35.74
CA THR A 474 -6.20 -20.81 37.19
C THR A 474 -7.34 -20.20 37.99
N MET A 475 -8.00 -19.16 37.47
CA MET A 475 -9.15 -18.53 38.12
C MET A 475 -10.39 -19.42 38.11
N PHE A 476 -10.62 -20.15 37.04
CA PHE A 476 -11.77 -21.01 36.82
C PHE A 476 -11.38 -22.50 36.86
N TRP A 477 -10.52 -22.87 37.82
CA TRP A 477 -10.00 -24.25 37.92
C TRP A 477 -11.08 -25.24 38.33
N GLN A 478 -11.29 -26.30 37.51
CA GLN A 478 -12.17 -27.44 37.80
C GLN A 478 -13.55 -27.04 38.36
N LEU A 479 -14.30 -26.25 37.59
CA LEU A 479 -15.62 -25.75 37.99
C LEU A 479 -16.59 -26.92 38.32
N ASP A 480 -17.24 -26.82 39.47
CA ASP A 480 -18.21 -27.80 39.93
C ASP A 480 -19.57 -27.69 39.22
N ASN A 481 -20.43 -28.73 39.37
CA ASN A 481 -21.79 -28.76 38.86
C ASN A 481 -22.80 -28.24 39.93
N SER A 482 -22.57 -26.99 40.40
CA SER A 482 -23.43 -26.28 41.34
C SER A 482 -24.06 -25.04 40.70
N PRO A 483 -25.06 -24.44 41.28
CA PRO A 483 -25.64 -23.16 40.82
C PRO A 483 -24.61 -22.07 40.71
N LYS A 484 -23.56 -22.03 41.56
CA LYS A 484 -22.45 -21.11 41.47
C LYS A 484 -21.52 -21.44 40.27
N GLY A 485 -21.20 -22.72 40.12
CA GLY A 485 -20.37 -23.20 38.99
C GLY A 485 -21.02 -22.89 37.64
N VAL A 486 -22.36 -22.86 37.54
CA VAL A 486 -23.02 -22.43 36.31
C VAL A 486 -22.76 -20.95 36.03
N GLN A 487 -22.89 -20.07 37.03
CA GLN A 487 -22.61 -18.64 36.85
C GLN A 487 -21.16 -18.37 36.50
N GLU A 488 -20.26 -19.10 37.13
CA GLU A 488 -18.82 -19.02 36.84
C GLU A 488 -18.50 -19.47 35.43
N ARG A 489 -19.14 -20.57 34.90
CA ARG A 489 -19.02 -21.00 33.50
C ARG A 489 -19.54 -19.95 32.52
N LEU A 490 -20.68 -19.35 32.78
CA LEU A 490 -21.22 -18.24 31.95
C LEU A 490 -20.26 -17.08 31.90
N GLY A 491 -19.69 -16.68 33.04
CA GLY A 491 -18.68 -15.62 33.13
C GLY A 491 -17.40 -15.99 32.39
N PHE A 492 -16.89 -17.22 32.58
CA PHE A 492 -15.72 -17.71 31.85
C PHE A 492 -15.92 -17.62 30.34
N PHE A 493 -17.03 -18.12 29.79
CA PHE A 493 -17.26 -18.08 28.34
C PHE A 493 -17.39 -16.65 27.79
N ALA A 494 -18.06 -15.76 28.51
CA ALA A 494 -18.16 -14.35 28.10
C ALA A 494 -16.78 -13.70 28.05
N PHE A 495 -15.94 -13.96 29.06
CA PHE A 495 -14.58 -13.42 29.10
C PHE A 495 -13.67 -14.06 28.04
N ALA A 496 -13.75 -15.38 27.86
CA ALA A 496 -13.00 -16.10 26.86
C ALA A 496 -13.31 -15.59 25.43
N MET A 497 -14.61 -15.44 25.10
CA MET A 497 -15.01 -14.95 23.79
C MET A 497 -14.58 -13.49 23.57
N SER A 498 -14.77 -12.59 24.54
CA SER A 498 -14.35 -11.21 24.41
C SER A 498 -12.83 -11.09 24.24
N THR A 499 -12.05 -11.87 24.98
CA THR A 499 -10.58 -11.86 24.88
C THR A 499 -10.11 -12.28 23.48
N THR A 500 -10.72 -13.31 22.86
CA THR A 500 -10.36 -13.72 21.50
C THR A 500 -10.55 -12.58 20.48
N PHE A 501 -11.59 -11.79 20.63
CA PHE A 501 -11.83 -10.62 19.76
C PHE A 501 -10.87 -9.45 20.04
N TYR A 502 -10.61 -9.12 21.32
CA TYR A 502 -9.68 -8.05 21.68
C TYR A 502 -8.24 -8.33 21.19
N THR A 503 -7.80 -9.57 21.29
CA THR A 503 -6.47 -9.99 20.78
C THR A 503 -6.31 -9.77 19.27
N CYS A 504 -7.44 -9.74 18.52
CA CYS A 504 -7.41 -9.45 17.09
C CYS A 504 -7.09 -7.97 16.77
N ALA A 505 -7.25 -7.04 17.72
CA ALA A 505 -7.01 -5.61 17.51
C ALA A 505 -5.57 -5.31 17.06
N ASP A 506 -4.60 -6.13 17.46
CA ASP A 506 -3.20 -6.00 17.08
C ASP A 506 -2.94 -6.20 15.57
N ALA A 507 -3.91 -6.72 14.81
CA ALA A 507 -3.83 -6.78 13.36
C ALA A 507 -3.96 -5.40 12.68
N LEU A 508 -4.47 -4.38 13.38
CA LEU A 508 -4.78 -3.07 12.84
C LEU A 508 -3.54 -2.31 12.30
N PRO A 509 -2.44 -2.14 13.08
CA PRO A 509 -1.28 -1.37 12.63
C PRO A 509 -0.55 -2.05 11.46
N VAL A 510 -0.52 -3.37 11.40
CA VAL A 510 0.18 -4.14 10.36
C VAL A 510 -0.32 -3.76 8.97
N PHE A 511 -1.63 -3.80 8.75
CA PHE A 511 -2.18 -3.46 7.45
C PHE A 511 -2.08 -1.95 7.15
N LEU A 512 -2.23 -1.08 8.15
CA LEU A 512 -2.12 0.37 7.93
C LEU A 512 -0.74 0.78 7.41
N GLN A 513 0.34 0.12 7.85
CA GLN A 513 1.69 0.31 7.32
C GLN A 513 1.81 -0.23 5.88
N GLU A 514 1.27 -1.42 5.61
CA GLU A 514 1.30 -2.03 4.28
C GLU A 514 0.39 -1.32 3.27
N ARG A 515 -0.64 -0.60 3.71
CA ARG A 515 -1.64 0.07 2.87
C ARG A 515 -1.03 0.99 1.83
N TYR A 516 -0.03 1.78 2.20
CA TYR A 516 0.63 2.71 1.29
C TYR A 516 1.45 1.97 0.23
N ILE A 517 2.12 0.88 0.60
CA ILE A 517 2.84 0.00 -0.35
C ILE A 517 1.84 -0.62 -1.33
N PHE A 518 0.73 -1.17 -0.81
CA PHE A 518 -0.36 -1.72 -1.62
C PHE A 518 -0.92 -0.69 -2.62
N MET A 519 -1.18 0.55 -2.17
CA MET A 519 -1.69 1.62 -3.04
C MET A 519 -0.70 1.98 -4.15
N ARG A 520 0.60 2.02 -3.86
CA ARG A 520 1.67 2.26 -4.84
C ARG A 520 1.72 1.14 -5.87
N GLU A 521 1.78 -0.11 -5.44
CA GLU A 521 1.90 -1.28 -6.33
C GLU A 521 0.66 -1.46 -7.22
N THR A 522 -0.54 -1.25 -6.68
CA THR A 522 -1.79 -1.38 -7.44
C THR A 522 -2.09 -0.20 -8.36
N ALA A 523 -1.50 0.97 -8.12
CA ALA A 523 -1.64 2.14 -9.01
C ALA A 523 -1.13 1.84 -10.45
N TYR A 524 -0.06 1.05 -10.54
CA TYR A 524 0.59 0.65 -11.80
C TYR A 524 0.38 -0.84 -12.13
N ASN A 525 -0.73 -1.41 -11.69
CA ASN A 525 -1.19 -2.76 -12.05
C ASN A 525 -0.15 -3.87 -11.79
N ALA A 526 0.64 -3.80 -10.69
CA ALA A 526 1.57 -4.86 -10.34
C ALA A 526 0.85 -6.19 -10.07
N TYR A 527 -0.31 -6.14 -9.42
CA TYR A 527 -1.20 -7.30 -9.17
C TYR A 527 -2.65 -6.85 -8.94
N ARG A 528 -3.58 -7.83 -8.97
CA ARG A 528 -5.00 -7.59 -8.72
C ARG A 528 -5.27 -7.42 -7.23
N ARG A 529 -6.23 -6.57 -6.87
CA ARG A 529 -6.68 -6.37 -5.48
C ARG A 529 -7.27 -7.64 -4.89
N SER A 530 -7.99 -8.43 -5.68
CA SER A 530 -8.53 -9.73 -5.28
C SER A 530 -7.44 -10.74 -4.90
N SER A 531 -6.33 -10.80 -5.68
CA SER A 531 -5.17 -11.63 -5.38
C SER A 531 -4.55 -11.26 -4.03
N TYR A 532 -4.50 -9.95 -3.71
CA TYR A 532 -3.99 -9.44 -2.44
C TYR A 532 -4.87 -9.86 -1.25
N VAL A 533 -6.20 -9.63 -1.34
CA VAL A 533 -7.13 -9.97 -0.24
C VAL A 533 -7.11 -11.47 0.05
N LEU A 534 -7.11 -12.31 -0.99
CA LEU A 534 -7.08 -13.76 -0.82
C LEU A 534 -5.74 -14.24 -0.25
N SER A 535 -4.62 -13.71 -0.75
CA SER A 535 -3.29 -14.00 -0.22
C SER A 535 -3.18 -13.61 1.26
N HIS A 536 -3.62 -12.42 1.64
CA HIS A 536 -3.62 -11.94 3.02
C HIS A 536 -4.49 -12.83 3.92
N SER A 537 -5.64 -13.30 3.42
CA SER A 537 -6.51 -14.23 4.15
C SER A 537 -5.84 -15.59 4.38
N LEU A 538 -5.21 -16.14 3.33
CA LEU A 538 -4.56 -17.45 3.38
C LEU A 538 -3.34 -17.46 4.32
N VAL A 539 -2.54 -16.40 4.28
CA VAL A 539 -1.33 -16.29 5.14
C VAL A 539 -1.68 -16.11 6.62
N ALA A 540 -2.85 -15.53 6.93
CA ALA A 540 -3.30 -15.38 8.31
C ALA A 540 -3.75 -16.72 8.95
N LEU A 541 -4.27 -17.69 8.17
CA LEU A 541 -4.86 -18.92 8.70
C LEU A 541 -3.94 -19.74 9.61
N PRO A 542 -2.68 -20.04 9.26
CA PRO A 542 -1.82 -20.85 10.14
C PRO A 542 -1.60 -20.24 11.52
N ALA A 543 -1.41 -18.91 11.57
CA ALA A 543 -1.25 -18.19 12.83
C ALA A 543 -2.52 -18.25 13.70
N LEU A 544 -3.70 -18.06 13.09
CA LEU A 544 -4.98 -18.14 13.80
C LEU A 544 -5.28 -19.56 14.31
N ILE A 545 -4.97 -20.60 13.53
CA ILE A 545 -5.09 -22.00 13.95
C ILE A 545 -4.22 -22.27 15.18
N PHE A 546 -2.98 -21.80 15.14
CA PHE A 546 -2.06 -22.01 16.26
C PHE A 546 -2.48 -21.26 17.53
N LEU A 547 -2.91 -20.00 17.41
CA LEU A 547 -3.41 -19.19 18.53
C LEU A 547 -4.68 -19.83 19.16
N SER A 548 -5.62 -20.27 18.31
CA SER A 548 -6.86 -20.91 18.80
C SER A 548 -6.60 -22.24 19.49
N LEU A 549 -5.66 -23.04 18.96
CA LEU A 549 -5.26 -24.30 19.58
C LEU A 549 -4.58 -24.04 20.92
N ALA A 550 -3.67 -23.06 21.00
CA ALA A 550 -3.00 -22.69 22.25
C ALA A 550 -3.99 -22.25 23.32
N PHE A 551 -4.97 -21.40 22.96
CA PHE A 551 -6.01 -20.95 23.90
C PHE A 551 -6.92 -22.10 24.34
N ALA A 552 -7.41 -22.91 23.40
CA ALA A 552 -8.29 -24.04 23.71
C ALA A 552 -7.60 -25.10 24.59
N ALA A 553 -6.34 -25.43 24.28
CA ALA A 553 -5.58 -26.41 25.05
C ALA A 553 -5.28 -25.96 26.49
N THR A 554 -5.02 -24.69 26.70
CA THR A 554 -4.75 -24.13 28.03
C THR A 554 -6.00 -24.02 28.90
N THR A 555 -7.18 -23.83 28.31
CA THR A 555 -8.41 -23.54 29.07
C THR A 555 -9.34 -24.73 29.23
N PHE A 556 -9.50 -25.58 28.19
CA PHE A 556 -10.57 -26.58 28.17
C PHE A 556 -10.48 -27.59 29.35
N TRP A 557 -9.35 -28.27 29.52
CA TRP A 557 -9.18 -29.25 30.58
C TRP A 557 -8.96 -28.64 31.96
N ALA A 558 -8.32 -27.48 32.04
CA ALA A 558 -8.07 -26.79 33.28
C ALA A 558 -9.37 -26.28 33.92
N VAL A 559 -10.30 -25.78 33.14
CA VAL A 559 -11.61 -25.32 33.59
C VAL A 559 -12.57 -26.50 33.89
N GLY A 560 -12.29 -27.70 33.33
CA GLY A 560 -13.12 -28.87 33.49
C GLY A 560 -14.38 -28.84 32.64
N LEU A 561 -14.24 -28.39 31.36
CA LEU A 561 -15.37 -28.36 30.43
C LEU A 561 -15.80 -29.76 29.98
N ASP A 562 -17.07 -29.92 29.66
CA ASP A 562 -17.69 -31.22 29.34
C ASP A 562 -17.52 -31.59 27.86
N GLY A 563 -17.87 -32.85 27.52
CA GLY A 563 -17.89 -33.39 26.15
C GLY A 563 -16.59 -34.09 25.69
N GLY A 564 -15.58 -34.25 26.57
CA GLY A 564 -14.35 -34.95 26.27
C GLY A 564 -13.64 -34.44 25.01
N ILE A 565 -13.09 -35.34 24.18
CA ILE A 565 -12.35 -34.99 22.96
C ILE A 565 -13.26 -34.33 21.91
N ALA A 566 -14.51 -34.79 21.78
CA ALA A 566 -15.46 -34.18 20.83
C ALA A 566 -15.82 -32.76 21.25
N GLY A 567 -16.07 -32.53 22.55
CA GLY A 567 -16.29 -31.19 23.11
C GLY A 567 -15.08 -30.27 22.91
N PHE A 568 -13.86 -30.77 23.11
CA PHE A 568 -12.62 -30.04 22.85
C PHE A 568 -12.47 -29.63 21.38
N LEU A 569 -12.71 -30.56 20.46
CA LEU A 569 -12.61 -30.27 19.02
C LEU A 569 -13.62 -29.18 18.59
N PHE A 570 -14.85 -29.27 19.09
CA PHE A 570 -15.85 -28.22 18.83
C PHE A 570 -15.45 -26.89 19.44
N TYR A 571 -14.97 -26.89 20.70
CA TYR A 571 -14.47 -25.70 21.38
C TYR A 571 -13.31 -25.04 20.61
N PHE A 572 -12.35 -25.84 20.15
CA PHE A 572 -11.28 -25.36 19.29
C PHE A 572 -11.79 -24.74 17.99
N LEU A 573 -12.76 -25.38 17.31
CA LEU A 573 -13.34 -24.86 16.07
C LEU A 573 -14.04 -23.51 16.26
N ILE A 574 -14.79 -23.35 17.34
CA ILE A 574 -15.49 -22.09 17.59
C ILE A 574 -14.54 -20.96 18.00
N ILE A 575 -13.49 -21.27 18.79
CA ILE A 575 -12.41 -20.32 19.09
C ILE A 575 -11.69 -19.88 17.80
N PHE A 576 -11.40 -20.83 16.92
CA PHE A 576 -10.82 -20.52 15.61
C PHE A 576 -11.76 -19.65 14.77
N ALA A 577 -13.05 -19.96 14.73
CA ALA A 577 -14.04 -19.14 14.01
C ALA A 577 -14.15 -17.73 14.59
N ALA A 578 -14.08 -17.58 15.93
CA ALA A 578 -14.06 -16.28 16.60
C ALA A 578 -12.81 -15.46 16.24
N PHE A 579 -11.62 -16.05 16.29
CA PHE A 579 -10.38 -15.41 15.83
C PHE A 579 -10.44 -15.03 14.35
N TRP A 580 -10.98 -15.90 13.49
CA TRP A 580 -11.17 -15.63 12.06
C TRP A 580 -12.10 -14.45 11.82
N ALA A 581 -13.27 -14.42 12.48
CA ALA A 581 -14.23 -13.32 12.35
C ALA A 581 -13.67 -12.00 12.90
N GLY A 582 -13.04 -12.03 14.07
CA GLY A 582 -12.41 -10.87 14.70
C GLY A 582 -11.26 -10.29 13.88
N SER A 583 -10.34 -11.14 13.43
CA SER A 583 -9.23 -10.71 12.54
C SER A 583 -9.75 -10.14 11.23
N SER A 584 -10.80 -10.72 10.63
CA SER A 584 -11.40 -10.22 9.39
C SER A 584 -12.09 -8.89 9.59
N PHE A 585 -12.79 -8.69 10.71
CA PHE A 585 -13.42 -7.42 11.10
C PHE A 585 -12.38 -6.32 11.27
N VAL A 586 -11.32 -6.55 12.03
CA VAL A 586 -10.23 -5.59 12.25
C VAL A 586 -9.52 -5.26 10.94
N THR A 587 -9.28 -6.25 10.07
CA THR A 587 -8.70 -6.03 8.73
C THR A 587 -9.61 -5.15 7.87
N PHE A 588 -10.93 -5.36 7.91
CA PHE A 588 -11.88 -4.48 7.21
C PHE A 588 -11.80 -3.04 7.72
N LEU A 589 -11.82 -2.85 9.03
CA LEU A 589 -11.70 -1.52 9.65
C LEU A 589 -10.38 -0.84 9.27
N SER A 590 -9.27 -1.55 9.26
CA SER A 590 -7.97 -1.01 8.82
C SER A 590 -7.99 -0.49 7.37
N GLY A 591 -8.86 -1.04 6.51
CA GLY A 591 -9.10 -0.54 5.15
C GLY A 591 -9.85 0.79 5.09
N VAL A 592 -10.62 1.13 6.13
CA VAL A 592 -11.49 2.33 6.18
C VAL A 592 -10.85 3.46 6.99
N VAL A 593 -10.20 3.12 8.10
CA VAL A 593 -9.68 4.10 9.08
C VAL A 593 -8.40 4.77 8.56
N PRO A 594 -8.24 6.10 8.75
CA PRO A 594 -7.03 6.81 8.30
C PRO A 594 -5.81 6.61 9.21
N HIS A 595 -6.00 6.48 10.52
CA HIS A 595 -4.93 6.46 11.52
C HIS A 595 -5.10 5.32 12.53
N VAL A 596 -3.97 4.80 13.03
CA VAL A 596 -3.91 3.69 13.99
C VAL A 596 -4.69 3.99 15.27
N MET A 597 -4.50 5.18 15.87
CA MET A 597 -5.16 5.57 17.12
C MET A 597 -6.69 5.60 17.00
N LEU A 598 -7.21 6.21 15.92
CA LEU A 598 -8.65 6.22 15.66
C LEU A 598 -9.18 4.80 15.45
N GLY A 599 -8.39 3.96 14.77
CA GLY A 599 -8.74 2.56 14.54
C GLY A 599 -8.89 1.78 15.85
N TYR A 600 -7.93 1.87 16.76
CA TYR A 600 -8.02 1.22 18.06
C TYR A 600 -9.24 1.68 18.86
N THR A 601 -9.50 2.99 18.91
CA THR A 601 -10.67 3.54 19.62
C THR A 601 -11.98 2.95 19.07
N ILE A 602 -12.11 2.87 17.74
CA ILE A 602 -13.31 2.31 17.10
C ILE A 602 -13.43 0.81 17.36
N VAL A 603 -12.33 0.06 17.22
CA VAL A 603 -12.32 -1.40 17.46
C VAL A 603 -12.76 -1.70 18.89
N VAL A 604 -12.11 -1.06 19.88
CA VAL A 604 -12.40 -1.29 21.30
C VAL A 604 -13.86 -0.94 21.63
N ALA A 605 -14.34 0.21 21.15
CA ALA A 605 -15.72 0.64 21.38
C ALA A 605 -16.76 -0.35 20.78
N ILE A 606 -16.56 -0.76 19.53
CA ILE A 606 -17.48 -1.70 18.86
C ILE A 606 -17.45 -3.08 19.55
N LEU A 607 -16.27 -3.57 19.92
CA LEU A 607 -16.14 -4.85 20.62
C LEU A 607 -16.80 -4.83 22.01
N ALA A 608 -16.70 -3.72 22.74
CA ALA A 608 -17.41 -3.53 24.01
C ALA A 608 -18.94 -3.58 23.82
N TYR A 609 -19.47 -2.93 22.77
CA TYR A 609 -20.88 -3.03 22.44
C TYR A 609 -21.27 -4.43 21.98
N PHE A 610 -20.47 -5.12 21.22
CA PHE A 610 -20.74 -6.51 20.84
C PHE A 610 -20.81 -7.43 22.07
N LEU A 611 -19.97 -7.20 23.07
CA LEU A 611 -20.05 -7.93 24.34
C LEU A 611 -21.32 -7.56 25.13
N LEU A 612 -21.69 -6.27 25.21
CA LEU A 612 -22.90 -5.83 25.87
C LEU A 612 -24.15 -6.50 25.30
N PHE A 613 -24.24 -6.58 23.98
CA PHE A 613 -25.39 -7.17 23.28
C PHE A 613 -25.22 -8.67 22.96
N SER A 614 -24.24 -9.37 23.55
CA SER A 614 -23.98 -10.79 23.30
C SER A 614 -25.02 -11.75 23.88
N GLY A 615 -25.82 -11.29 24.80
CA GLY A 615 -26.75 -12.13 25.59
C GLY A 615 -26.23 -12.47 27.00
N PHE A 616 -24.98 -12.16 27.34
CA PHE A 616 -24.39 -12.40 28.66
C PHE A 616 -24.89 -11.40 29.71
N PHE A 617 -24.79 -10.08 29.44
CA PHE A 617 -25.21 -9.04 30.40
C PHE A 617 -26.74 -8.84 30.42
N ILE A 618 -27.35 -8.92 29.24
CA ILE A 618 -28.79 -8.70 29.06
C ILE A 618 -29.29 -9.83 28.16
N THR A 619 -30.22 -10.65 28.68
CA THR A 619 -30.87 -11.69 27.89
C THR A 619 -31.68 -11.08 26.76
N ARG A 620 -31.84 -11.76 25.65
CA ARG A 620 -32.54 -11.29 24.44
C ARG A 620 -33.91 -10.67 24.74
N ASP A 621 -34.72 -11.31 25.61
CA ASP A 621 -36.10 -10.91 25.92
C ASP A 621 -36.16 -9.59 26.66
N ARG A 622 -35.09 -9.16 27.30
CA ARG A 622 -34.96 -7.88 28.00
C ARG A 622 -34.37 -6.76 27.19
N ILE A 623 -33.87 -7.04 25.98
CA ILE A 623 -33.32 -6.02 25.08
C ILE A 623 -34.48 -5.20 24.50
N PRO A 624 -34.46 -3.85 24.59
CA PRO A 624 -35.48 -3.01 23.97
C PRO A 624 -35.60 -3.26 22.47
N GLY A 625 -36.84 -3.29 21.93
CA GLY A 625 -37.07 -3.65 20.52
C GLY A 625 -36.29 -2.83 19.48
N TYR A 626 -35.98 -1.56 19.79
CA TYR A 626 -35.20 -0.69 18.93
C TYR A 626 -33.67 -1.01 18.91
N TRP A 627 -33.17 -1.85 19.86
CA TRP A 627 -31.78 -2.32 19.91
C TRP A 627 -31.62 -3.80 19.53
N ILE A 628 -32.69 -4.55 19.33
CA ILE A 628 -32.63 -6.00 19.06
C ILE A 628 -31.81 -6.36 17.82
N TRP A 629 -31.82 -5.47 16.83
CA TRP A 629 -30.98 -5.65 15.61
C TRP A 629 -29.49 -5.71 15.92
N PHE A 630 -29.04 -4.97 16.95
CA PHE A 630 -27.62 -4.95 17.33
C PHE A 630 -27.20 -6.26 18.02
N HIS A 631 -28.11 -6.93 18.72
CA HIS A 631 -27.89 -8.27 19.26
C HIS A 631 -27.56 -9.28 18.14
N TYR A 632 -28.28 -9.24 17.03
CA TYR A 632 -28.01 -10.11 15.87
C TYR A 632 -26.77 -9.70 15.07
N LEU A 633 -26.33 -8.46 15.16
CA LEU A 633 -25.11 -7.96 14.55
C LEU A 633 -23.86 -8.28 15.38
N SER A 634 -24.03 -8.61 16.68
CA SER A 634 -22.92 -8.88 17.58
C SER A 634 -22.11 -10.11 17.14
N LEU A 635 -20.81 -9.90 16.91
CA LEU A 635 -19.89 -10.99 16.59
C LEU A 635 -19.63 -11.92 17.78
N VAL A 636 -19.82 -11.43 19.01
CA VAL A 636 -19.58 -12.20 20.25
C VAL A 636 -20.76 -13.13 20.55
N LYS A 637 -21.97 -12.79 20.12
CA LYS A 637 -23.20 -13.56 20.37
C LYS A 637 -23.06 -15.04 19.95
N TYR A 638 -22.77 -15.27 18.67
CA TYR A 638 -22.81 -16.62 18.10
C TYR A 638 -21.75 -17.56 18.68
N PRO A 639 -20.47 -17.14 18.85
CA PRO A 639 -19.48 -17.97 19.53
C PRO A 639 -19.85 -18.24 20.99
N TYR A 640 -20.42 -17.25 21.69
CA TYR A 640 -20.87 -17.41 23.07
C TYR A 640 -22.02 -18.43 23.18
N GLU A 641 -23.05 -18.32 22.36
CA GLU A 641 -24.16 -19.29 22.32
C GLU A 641 -23.66 -20.71 21.96
N ALA A 642 -22.73 -20.83 21.01
CA ALA A 642 -22.17 -22.11 20.58
C ALA A 642 -21.41 -22.83 21.70
N VAL A 643 -20.61 -22.12 22.49
CA VAL A 643 -19.86 -22.73 23.60
C VAL A 643 -20.79 -23.11 24.75
N LEU A 644 -21.84 -22.31 25.02
CA LEU A 644 -22.86 -22.66 26.01
C LEU A 644 -23.60 -23.94 25.64
N GLN A 645 -24.04 -24.05 24.39
CA GLN A 645 -24.68 -25.26 23.91
C GLN A 645 -23.75 -26.48 24.02
N ASN A 646 -22.47 -26.32 23.67
CA ASN A 646 -21.51 -27.44 23.77
C ASN A 646 -21.30 -27.89 25.21
N GLU A 647 -21.34 -27.00 26.21
CA GLU A 647 -21.17 -27.33 27.63
C GLU A 647 -22.43 -27.90 28.26
N PHE A 648 -23.62 -27.33 27.91
CA PHE A 648 -24.88 -27.67 28.55
C PHE A 648 -25.76 -28.63 27.73
N GLU A 649 -25.29 -29.18 26.61
CA GLU A 649 -26.05 -30.07 25.73
C GLU A 649 -26.44 -31.40 26.38
N ASN A 650 -25.67 -31.86 27.38
CA ASN A 650 -25.89 -33.16 27.99
C ASN A 650 -27.12 -33.18 28.92
N PRO A 651 -28.25 -33.83 28.53
CA PRO A 651 -29.48 -33.81 29.29
C PRO A 651 -29.41 -34.59 30.60
N THR A 652 -28.42 -35.45 30.77
CA THR A 652 -28.24 -36.30 31.98
C THR A 652 -27.49 -35.53 33.07
N LYS A 653 -26.82 -34.43 32.74
CA LYS A 653 -26.04 -33.65 33.70
C LYS A 653 -26.93 -32.72 34.51
N CYS A 654 -26.85 -32.86 35.81
CA CYS A 654 -27.64 -32.05 36.74
C CYS A 654 -26.78 -30.96 37.38
N PHE A 655 -27.27 -29.71 37.32
CA PHE A 655 -26.60 -28.53 37.86
C PHE A 655 -27.18 -28.00 39.15
N VAL A 656 -28.46 -28.33 39.43
CA VAL A 656 -29.13 -27.95 40.70
C VAL A 656 -29.86 -29.18 41.26
N ARG A 657 -29.47 -29.63 42.45
CA ARG A 657 -30.07 -30.79 43.11
C ARG A 657 -30.75 -30.38 44.40
N GLY A 658 -32.00 -30.73 44.57
CA GLY A 658 -32.76 -30.61 45.80
C GLY A 658 -32.53 -29.30 46.60
N VAL A 659 -31.78 -29.41 47.70
CA VAL A 659 -31.50 -28.28 48.60
C VAL A 659 -30.67 -27.16 48.01
N GLN A 660 -29.89 -27.44 46.96
CA GLN A 660 -29.01 -26.44 46.31
C GLN A 660 -29.78 -25.29 45.63
N ILE A 661 -31.11 -25.44 45.41
CA ILE A 661 -31.96 -24.36 44.86
C ILE A 661 -31.91 -23.12 45.74
N PHE A 662 -31.64 -23.26 47.02
CA PHE A 662 -31.61 -22.18 47.99
C PHE A 662 -30.27 -21.47 48.08
N ASP A 663 -29.17 -22.05 47.53
CA ASP A 663 -27.80 -21.57 47.72
C ASP A 663 -27.53 -20.19 47.12
N ASN A 664 -28.21 -19.84 46.02
CA ASN A 664 -28.12 -18.53 45.38
C ASN A 664 -29.24 -17.54 45.75
N THR A 665 -30.04 -17.87 46.79
CA THR A 665 -31.10 -17.05 47.31
C THR A 665 -30.70 -16.47 48.68
N PRO A 666 -31.42 -15.46 49.22
CA PRO A 666 -31.23 -14.98 50.59
C PRO A 666 -31.33 -16.11 51.63
N LEU A 667 -31.97 -17.22 51.25
CA LEU A 667 -32.13 -18.40 52.09
C LEU A 667 -30.86 -19.32 52.10
N GLY A 668 -29.79 -18.93 51.34
CA GLY A 668 -28.54 -19.68 51.29
C GLY A 668 -27.80 -19.78 52.63
N MET A 669 -28.02 -18.81 53.53
CA MET A 669 -27.41 -18.81 54.89
C MET A 669 -28.22 -19.61 55.95
N VAL A 670 -29.37 -20.15 55.57
CA VAL A 670 -30.22 -20.91 56.49
C VAL A 670 -29.68 -22.32 56.75
N PRO A 671 -29.72 -22.86 57.97
CA PRO A 671 -29.24 -24.21 58.28
C PRO A 671 -29.88 -25.30 57.40
N ALA A 672 -29.10 -26.33 57.07
CA ALA A 672 -29.50 -27.40 56.14
C ALA A 672 -30.79 -28.10 56.54
N THR A 673 -31.06 -28.24 57.85
CA THR A 673 -32.30 -28.79 58.39
C THR A 673 -33.54 -27.98 58.03
N MET A 674 -33.39 -26.65 57.97
CA MET A 674 -34.50 -25.73 57.64
C MET A 674 -34.69 -25.69 56.12
N LYS A 675 -33.62 -25.75 55.34
CA LYS A 675 -33.67 -25.91 53.87
C LYS A 675 -34.40 -27.21 53.48
N LEU A 676 -34.23 -28.31 54.25
CA LEU A 676 -34.95 -29.54 54.01
C LEU A 676 -36.45 -29.45 54.29
N LYS A 677 -36.84 -28.77 55.38
CA LYS A 677 -38.26 -28.51 55.67
C LYS A 677 -38.90 -27.60 54.62
N LEU A 678 -38.18 -26.61 54.14
CA LEU A 678 -38.63 -25.75 53.04
C LEU A 678 -38.79 -26.56 51.74
N LEU A 679 -37.89 -27.47 51.46
CA LEU A 679 -37.97 -28.36 50.30
C LEU A 679 -39.17 -29.32 50.40
N GLU A 680 -39.44 -29.85 51.58
CA GLU A 680 -40.59 -30.72 51.83
C GLU A 680 -41.91 -29.99 51.69
N ASN A 681 -42.00 -28.75 52.18
CA ASN A 681 -43.17 -27.90 52.00
C ASN A 681 -43.36 -27.54 50.51
N LEU A 682 -42.28 -27.20 49.79
CA LEU A 682 -42.32 -26.94 48.37
C LEU A 682 -42.80 -28.15 47.58
N SER A 683 -42.30 -29.37 47.96
CA SER A 683 -42.72 -30.66 47.41
C SER A 683 -44.22 -30.89 47.58
N LYS A 684 -44.78 -30.61 48.77
CA LYS A 684 -46.20 -30.76 49.06
C LYS A 684 -47.05 -29.72 48.27
N THR A 685 -46.57 -28.48 48.12
CA THR A 685 -47.25 -27.45 47.38
C THR A 685 -47.32 -27.70 45.89
N LEU A 686 -46.22 -28.25 45.32
CA LEU A 686 -46.13 -28.56 43.90
C LEU A 686 -46.68 -29.95 43.53
N GLY A 687 -47.08 -30.77 44.49
CA GLY A 687 -47.60 -32.13 44.26
C GLY A 687 -46.56 -33.12 43.71
N MET A 688 -45.24 -32.80 43.82
CA MET A 688 -44.14 -33.60 43.30
C MET A 688 -43.24 -34.02 44.45
N THR A 689 -42.74 -35.27 44.43
CA THR A 689 -41.77 -35.75 45.44
C THR A 689 -40.37 -35.24 45.13
N ILE A 690 -39.98 -34.15 45.79
CA ILE A 690 -38.64 -33.57 45.65
C ILE A 690 -37.75 -34.09 46.78
N THR A 691 -36.75 -34.90 46.43
CA THR A 691 -35.74 -35.43 47.37
C THR A 691 -34.43 -34.65 47.27
N ARG A 692 -33.48 -34.90 48.16
CA ARG A 692 -32.12 -34.32 48.10
C ARG A 692 -31.41 -34.59 46.76
N SER A 693 -31.67 -35.70 46.13
CA SER A 693 -31.04 -36.16 44.89
C SER A 693 -31.83 -35.78 43.63
N THR A 694 -33.05 -35.28 43.77
CA THR A 694 -33.88 -34.93 42.63
C THR A 694 -33.24 -33.77 41.86
N CYS A 695 -33.05 -33.96 40.57
CA CYS A 695 -32.53 -32.90 39.68
C CYS A 695 -33.64 -31.88 39.41
N LEU A 696 -33.35 -30.64 39.70
CA LEU A 696 -34.29 -29.52 39.52
C LEU A 696 -33.96 -28.66 38.32
N THR A 697 -32.67 -28.66 37.92
CA THR A 697 -32.23 -27.89 36.75
C THR A 697 -31.25 -28.66 35.94
N THR A 698 -31.57 -28.91 34.70
CA THR A 698 -30.75 -29.61 33.72
C THR A 698 -30.03 -28.57 32.84
N GLY A 699 -29.10 -29.03 32.00
CA GLY A 699 -28.44 -28.16 31.05
C GLY A 699 -29.38 -27.48 30.05
N SER A 700 -30.42 -28.22 29.60
CA SER A 700 -31.45 -27.67 28.72
C SER A 700 -32.24 -26.50 29.36
N ASP A 701 -32.51 -26.61 30.67
CA ASP A 701 -33.22 -25.52 31.39
C ASP A 701 -32.36 -24.27 31.48
N ILE A 702 -31.04 -24.41 31.65
CA ILE A 702 -30.08 -23.31 31.65
C ILE A 702 -30.03 -22.64 30.28
N LEU A 703 -29.97 -23.42 29.21
CA LEU A 703 -29.96 -22.90 27.83
C LEU A 703 -31.28 -22.13 27.54
N GLN A 704 -32.41 -22.66 27.98
CA GLN A 704 -33.71 -21.98 27.85
C GLN A 704 -33.75 -20.69 28.65
N GLN A 705 -33.23 -20.70 29.89
CA GLN A 705 -33.17 -19.51 30.77
C GLN A 705 -32.29 -18.41 30.18
N GLN A 706 -31.20 -18.77 29.46
CA GLN A 706 -30.33 -17.85 28.78
C GLN A 706 -30.84 -17.42 27.38
N GLY A 707 -31.93 -18.01 26.90
CA GLY A 707 -32.50 -17.70 25.58
C GLY A 707 -31.63 -18.17 24.39
N VAL A 708 -30.85 -19.25 24.57
CA VAL A 708 -29.85 -19.73 23.65
C VAL A 708 -30.34 -20.93 22.79
N MET A 709 -31.64 -21.00 22.51
CA MET A 709 -32.26 -22.13 21.80
C MET A 709 -32.59 -21.85 20.32
N ASP A 710 -32.35 -20.64 19.81
CA ASP A 710 -32.78 -20.22 18.47
C ASP A 710 -32.01 -20.99 17.35
N LEU A 711 -30.71 -21.19 17.52
CA LEU A 711 -29.84 -21.82 16.54
C LEU A 711 -29.08 -22.98 17.18
N SER A 712 -28.84 -24.05 16.40
CA SER A 712 -27.97 -25.13 16.88
C SER A 712 -26.50 -24.65 16.95
N LYS A 713 -25.68 -25.30 17.78
CA LYS A 713 -24.24 -24.97 17.93
C LYS A 713 -23.49 -24.97 16.60
N TRP A 714 -23.83 -25.85 15.65
CA TRP A 714 -23.23 -25.91 14.33
C TRP A 714 -23.64 -24.72 13.44
N ASN A 715 -24.91 -24.27 13.55
CA ASN A 715 -25.38 -23.08 12.84
C ASN A 715 -24.70 -21.82 13.38
N CYS A 716 -24.51 -21.72 14.69
CA CYS A 716 -23.77 -20.61 15.31
C CYS A 716 -22.31 -20.58 14.81
N LEU A 717 -21.66 -21.75 14.68
CA LEU A 717 -20.32 -21.88 14.09
C LEU A 717 -20.30 -21.38 12.63
N LEU A 718 -21.25 -21.84 11.81
CA LEU A 718 -21.35 -21.44 10.41
C LEU A 718 -21.58 -19.94 10.26
N VAL A 719 -22.45 -19.35 11.08
CA VAL A 719 -22.71 -17.88 11.08
C VAL A 719 -21.41 -17.13 11.46
N THR A 720 -20.68 -17.60 12.47
CA THR A 720 -19.40 -16.96 12.86
C THR A 720 -18.39 -16.99 11.74
N VAL A 721 -18.24 -18.14 11.05
CA VAL A 721 -17.36 -18.27 9.89
C VAL A 721 -17.82 -17.37 8.74
N ALA A 722 -19.14 -17.30 8.48
CA ALA A 722 -19.72 -16.47 7.43
C ALA A 722 -19.47 -14.97 7.68
N TRP A 723 -19.53 -14.50 8.92
CA TRP A 723 -19.12 -13.14 9.29
C TRP A 723 -17.68 -12.84 8.90
N GLY A 724 -16.78 -13.76 9.13
CA GLY A 724 -15.38 -13.61 8.71
C GLY A 724 -15.23 -13.42 7.20
N PHE A 725 -15.94 -14.24 6.38
CA PHE A 725 -15.93 -14.07 4.92
C PHE A 725 -16.59 -12.76 4.49
N LEU A 726 -17.69 -12.37 5.11
CA LEU A 726 -18.36 -11.09 4.81
C LEU A 726 -17.40 -9.91 5.03
N PHE A 727 -16.66 -9.86 6.14
CA PHE A 727 -15.70 -8.80 6.39
C PHE A 727 -14.51 -8.83 5.42
N ARG A 728 -14.08 -9.98 4.92
CA ARG A 728 -13.07 -10.07 3.85
C ARG A 728 -13.58 -9.51 2.52
N ILE A 729 -14.85 -9.73 2.21
CA ILE A 729 -15.51 -9.13 1.04
C ILE A 729 -15.63 -7.61 1.21
N LEU A 730 -16.06 -7.14 2.37
CA LEU A 730 -16.11 -5.71 2.68
C LEU A 730 -14.73 -5.06 2.64
N PHE A 731 -13.69 -5.75 3.09
CA PHE A 731 -12.30 -5.30 2.95
C PHE A 731 -11.91 -5.13 1.47
N TYR A 732 -12.25 -6.08 0.62
CA TYR A 732 -12.03 -5.93 -0.82
C TYR A 732 -12.72 -4.68 -1.40
N PHE A 733 -13.97 -4.41 -1.02
CA PHE A 733 -14.67 -3.20 -1.45
C PHE A 733 -14.06 -1.91 -0.87
N SER A 734 -13.60 -1.93 0.37
CA SER A 734 -12.89 -0.78 0.98
C SER A 734 -11.62 -0.45 0.20
N LEU A 735 -10.86 -1.47 -0.23
CA LEU A 735 -9.69 -1.31 -1.08
C LEU A 735 -10.03 -0.79 -2.48
N LEU A 736 -11.17 -1.18 -3.05
CA LEU A 736 -11.65 -0.66 -4.34
C LEU A 736 -11.98 0.84 -4.28
N ILE A 737 -12.60 1.29 -3.19
CA ILE A 737 -13.00 2.68 -2.99
C ILE A 737 -11.81 3.54 -2.59
N GLY A 738 -11.01 3.05 -1.62
CA GLY A 738 -9.87 3.78 -1.05
C GLY A 738 -8.68 3.91 -2.00
N SER A 739 -8.50 2.98 -2.94
CA SER A 739 -7.38 2.98 -3.88
C SER A 739 -7.61 3.77 -5.17
N LYS A 740 -8.65 4.62 -5.24
CA LYS A 740 -8.82 5.56 -6.35
C LYS A 740 -7.77 6.68 -6.21
N ASN A 741 -6.53 6.38 -6.60
CA ASN A 741 -5.38 7.28 -6.59
C ASN A 741 -5.47 8.42 -7.63
N LYS A 742 -6.63 9.03 -7.80
CA LYS A 742 -6.79 10.19 -8.67
C LYS A 742 -7.13 11.40 -7.81
N ARG A 743 -6.25 12.40 -7.85
CA ARG A 743 -6.57 13.72 -7.29
C ARG A 743 -7.81 14.26 -8.04
N ARG A 744 -8.85 14.61 -7.31
CA ARG A 744 -10.08 15.23 -7.84
C ARG A 744 -9.99 16.74 -7.76
#